data_589067c536f0bf0e6ee961e99b3c727b
#
_entry.id   589067c536f0bf0e6ee961e99b3c727b
#
_cell.length_a   1.000
_cell.length_b   1.000
_cell.length_c   1.000
_cell.angle_alpha   90.00
_cell.angle_beta   90.00
_cell.angle_gamma   90.00
#
_symmetry.space_group_name_H-M   'P 1'
#
loop_
_entity.id
_entity.type
_entity.pdbx_description
1 polymer ?
#
loop_
_entity_poly.entity_id
_entity_poly.type
_entity_poly.pdbx_seq_one_letter_code
_entity_poly.pdbx_strand_id
1 'polypeptide(L)'
;MSGNVRHHLSHILFLIFAVGPALLFAYDTGIVTLVDENGDEVLSYPAGSTLYVHVWDSDRNCCPTTYETIEVTVSSETETTGETLTLTETGVNTAEFMGSMSFEEAAASNGDGVLQVTRGDKLTATYVDPQDDFGNETTVTDKAFYDVTLKSGTLSADETWTAANSPFLVTGDVTVPSGVTLTIEPGVEVRILKVSDDQSSGSDVNRSELRIEGGSLIAEGTAADSIIFVSNAEDPDDNDWYGFYSSSPHVIRLSYVSFRHATYVFGGGMDFNGDQSDSLRITHSHFRDIGQDVFDGSLYAYSGATMVIKNNTFADFEGYFLRDDVYLYGDGTLLEIDANEFVDPHENLTYYGIRVQEVGPKILFTNNQSTSNSALSISAYGDNATEDQVIIENNQLAGSYIYLSGSGATQGRFRVKDNIFDGTYLTVSSAEKALIKGNTFKNNNSSGLNLSSTHAVVEENTFQDGQGTGIEVYASFDYQAVKDTIRYNTITGNNSNNDNYYAGITISEYGNPVIWYNDIYDNNIYEIRNNSTVNDIDARFNWWGEATTAEMDAGDNPKDITKIYDYYDDNTLGTVNYAGWLSEAGGDPPDITQLGTVLFTDSEGTEILTYPSGEDLYVYVEDLDRNGDEASVETIEVTVSSETETTG
;
A
#
# COMPACT_ATOMS: atom_id res chain seq x y z
N MET A 1 -38.96 -20.13 -8.87
CA MET A 1 -39.33 -19.67 -10.22
C MET A 1 -38.10 -19.86 -11.08
N SER A 2 -38.18 -20.70 -12.10
CA SER A 2 -37.04 -21.11 -12.91
C SER A 2 -36.50 -19.92 -13.73
N GLY A 3 -35.31 -19.48 -13.43
CA GLY A 3 -34.59 -18.52 -14.25
C GLY A 3 -33.93 -19.24 -15.43
N ASN A 4 -34.33 -18.89 -16.63
CA ASN A 4 -33.72 -19.36 -17.86
C ASN A 4 -32.29 -18.77 -18.00
N VAL A 5 -31.31 -19.64 -17.94
CA VAL A 5 -29.95 -19.35 -18.42
C VAL A 5 -30.02 -19.10 -19.92
N ARG A 6 -29.69 -17.91 -20.38
CA ARG A 6 -29.66 -17.60 -21.81
C ARG A 6 -28.31 -18.02 -22.37
N HIS A 7 -28.37 -19.06 -23.24
CA HIS A 7 -27.24 -19.47 -24.06
C HIS A 7 -26.78 -18.30 -24.98
N HIS A 8 -25.52 -17.93 -24.91
CA HIS A 8 -24.89 -17.17 -26.00
C HIS A 8 -24.48 -18.12 -27.11
N LEU A 9 -25.44 -18.51 -27.96
CA LEU A 9 -25.11 -19.07 -29.26
C LEU A 9 -24.50 -17.98 -30.14
N SER A 10 -23.20 -18.13 -30.41
CA SER A 10 -22.52 -17.39 -31.47
C SER A 10 -23.15 -17.79 -32.82
N HIS A 11 -24.02 -16.93 -33.35
CA HIS A 11 -24.60 -17.13 -34.68
C HIS A 11 -23.56 -16.80 -35.74
N ILE A 12 -22.90 -17.80 -36.29
CA ILE A 12 -22.14 -17.64 -37.53
C ILE A 12 -23.16 -17.63 -38.69
N LEU A 13 -23.24 -16.45 -39.35
CA LEU A 13 -24.08 -16.22 -40.51
C LEU A 13 -23.44 -16.90 -41.73
N PHE A 14 -23.99 -18.05 -42.19
CA PHE A 14 -23.57 -18.70 -43.43
C PHE A 14 -24.13 -17.96 -44.64
N LEU A 15 -23.26 -17.43 -45.47
CA LEU A 15 -23.58 -16.92 -46.81
C LEU A 15 -23.51 -18.10 -47.80
N ILE A 16 -24.67 -18.59 -48.25
CA ILE A 16 -24.74 -19.68 -49.26
C ILE A 16 -24.42 -19.10 -50.65
N PHE A 17 -23.27 -19.47 -51.21
CA PHE A 17 -23.03 -19.41 -52.64
C PHE A 17 -23.32 -20.78 -53.25
N ALA A 18 -24.37 -20.84 -54.06
CA ALA A 18 -24.72 -22.03 -54.83
C ALA A 18 -23.74 -22.22 -55.98
N VAL A 19 -22.89 -23.23 -55.92
CA VAL A 19 -22.16 -23.80 -57.06
C VAL A 19 -22.28 -25.33 -56.96
N GLY A 20 -22.72 -25.97 -58.02
CA GLY A 20 -23.22 -27.31 -58.27
C GLY A 20 -22.55 -28.50 -57.55
N PRO A 21 -23.06 -29.73 -57.79
CA PRO A 21 -22.87 -30.85 -56.87
C PRO A 21 -21.45 -31.44 -57.02
N ALA A 22 -20.53 -30.96 -56.19
CA ALA A 22 -19.45 -31.78 -55.68
C ALA A 22 -19.94 -32.26 -54.33
N LEU A 23 -20.00 -33.54 -54.09
CA LEU A 23 -20.07 -34.14 -52.78
C LEU A 23 -18.78 -33.69 -52.02
N LEU A 24 -18.80 -32.50 -51.45
CA LEU A 24 -17.89 -32.15 -50.37
C LEU A 24 -18.43 -32.91 -49.16
N PHE A 25 -17.76 -33.94 -48.73
CA PHE A 25 -17.80 -34.38 -47.37
C PHE A 25 -17.22 -33.18 -46.61
N ALA A 26 -18.08 -32.36 -46.04
CA ALA A 26 -17.69 -31.34 -45.11
C ALA A 26 -17.26 -32.08 -43.84
N TYR A 27 -15.99 -32.12 -43.54
CA TYR A 27 -15.52 -32.55 -42.26
C TYR A 27 -15.92 -31.46 -41.27
N ASP A 28 -16.34 -31.85 -40.07
CA ASP A 28 -16.72 -30.94 -38.98
C ASP A 28 -15.88 -31.30 -37.78
N THR A 29 -15.36 -30.29 -37.11
CA THR A 29 -14.69 -30.49 -35.81
C THR A 29 -15.74 -30.93 -34.77
N GLY A 30 -15.55 -32.10 -34.20
CA GLY A 30 -16.45 -32.63 -33.16
C GLY A 30 -16.49 -31.72 -31.93
N ILE A 31 -17.64 -31.68 -31.26
CA ILE A 31 -17.85 -30.92 -30.02
C ILE A 31 -18.13 -31.90 -28.90
N VAL A 32 -17.32 -31.89 -27.85
CA VAL A 32 -17.54 -32.63 -26.61
C VAL A 32 -18.10 -31.71 -25.53
N THR A 33 -19.11 -32.19 -24.78
CA THR A 33 -19.74 -31.42 -23.71
C THR A 33 -20.06 -32.31 -22.51
N LEU A 34 -19.76 -31.87 -21.31
CA LEU A 34 -20.19 -32.48 -20.06
C LEU A 34 -21.61 -32.00 -19.73
N VAL A 35 -22.55 -32.96 -19.63
CA VAL A 35 -23.99 -32.67 -19.59
C VAL A 35 -24.68 -33.38 -18.43
N ASP A 36 -25.91 -33.02 -18.13
CA ASP A 36 -26.80 -33.78 -17.24
C ASP A 36 -27.51 -34.95 -17.98
N GLU A 37 -28.39 -35.63 -17.29
CA GLU A 37 -29.18 -36.74 -17.87
C GLU A 37 -30.11 -36.30 -19.02
N ASN A 38 -30.39 -35.00 -19.15
CA ASN A 38 -31.24 -34.42 -20.19
C ASN A 38 -30.45 -33.92 -21.41
N GLY A 39 -29.12 -33.92 -21.30
CA GLY A 39 -28.21 -33.36 -22.32
C GLY A 39 -27.97 -31.85 -22.16
N ASP A 40 -28.35 -31.22 -21.04
CA ASP A 40 -28.06 -29.83 -20.75
C ASP A 40 -26.64 -29.70 -20.15
N GLU A 41 -25.85 -28.76 -20.65
CA GLU A 41 -24.48 -28.50 -20.19
C GLU A 41 -24.44 -28.17 -18.70
N VAL A 42 -23.48 -28.74 -17.96
CA VAL A 42 -23.30 -28.52 -16.54
C VAL A 42 -21.87 -28.09 -16.19
N LEU A 43 -21.74 -27.18 -15.25
CA LEU A 43 -20.44 -26.75 -14.70
C LEU A 43 -20.04 -27.57 -13.47
N SER A 44 -20.97 -28.27 -12.83
CA SER A 44 -20.69 -29.06 -11.62
C SER A 44 -21.60 -30.27 -11.52
N TYR A 45 -21.03 -31.40 -11.10
CA TYR A 45 -21.73 -32.62 -10.74
C TYR A 45 -21.77 -32.77 -9.22
N PRO A 46 -22.95 -32.76 -8.58
CA PRO A 46 -23.06 -32.98 -7.14
C PRO A 46 -22.57 -34.38 -6.71
N ALA A 47 -22.13 -34.49 -5.45
CA ALA A 47 -21.75 -35.79 -4.90
C ALA A 47 -22.84 -36.86 -5.07
N GLY A 48 -22.45 -38.03 -5.54
CA GLY A 48 -23.35 -39.15 -5.79
C GLY A 48 -24.20 -39.04 -7.06
N SER A 49 -23.97 -38.02 -7.89
CA SER A 49 -24.56 -37.93 -9.24
C SER A 49 -23.88 -38.89 -10.24
N THR A 50 -24.34 -38.88 -11.47
CA THR A 50 -23.73 -39.59 -12.60
C THR A 50 -23.18 -38.57 -13.59
N LEU A 51 -21.98 -38.80 -14.09
CA LEU A 51 -21.39 -38.03 -15.18
C LEU A 51 -22.01 -38.49 -16.51
N TYR A 52 -22.34 -37.50 -17.35
CA TYR A 52 -22.74 -37.76 -18.74
C TYR A 52 -21.84 -36.95 -19.67
N VAL A 53 -21.47 -37.57 -20.80
CA VAL A 53 -20.74 -36.92 -21.87
C VAL A 53 -21.58 -36.96 -23.14
N HIS A 54 -21.72 -35.83 -23.78
CA HIS A 54 -22.32 -35.67 -25.08
C HIS A 54 -21.25 -35.26 -26.09
N VAL A 55 -21.25 -35.89 -27.27
CA VAL A 55 -20.41 -35.49 -28.40
C VAL A 55 -21.31 -35.32 -29.62
N TRP A 56 -21.16 -34.21 -30.29
CA TRP A 56 -21.71 -33.99 -31.63
C TRP A 56 -20.57 -34.05 -32.64
N ASP A 57 -20.68 -34.95 -33.64
CA ASP A 57 -19.69 -35.15 -34.69
C ASP A 57 -20.37 -35.74 -35.93
N SER A 58 -20.55 -34.94 -36.98
CA SER A 58 -21.25 -35.33 -38.18
C SER A 58 -20.49 -36.37 -39.01
N ASP A 59 -19.17 -36.41 -38.88
CA ASP A 59 -18.32 -37.36 -39.62
C ASP A 59 -18.40 -38.77 -39.07
N ARG A 60 -18.84 -38.89 -37.84
CA ARG A 60 -19.01 -40.19 -37.16
C ARG A 60 -20.37 -40.84 -37.43
N ASN A 61 -21.29 -40.14 -38.11
CA ASN A 61 -22.58 -40.62 -38.52
C ASN A 61 -22.52 -41.25 -39.93
N CYS A 62 -21.88 -42.40 -40.06
CA CYS A 62 -21.66 -43.02 -41.36
C CYS A 62 -22.78 -43.93 -41.85
N CYS A 63 -23.66 -44.42 -40.96
CA CYS A 63 -24.59 -45.46 -41.25
C CYS A 63 -26.03 -45.12 -40.76
N PRO A 64 -26.89 -44.55 -41.58
CA PRO A 64 -28.17 -43.96 -41.15
C PRO A 64 -29.23 -45.00 -40.67
N THR A 65 -28.85 -46.25 -40.50
CA THR A 65 -29.75 -47.34 -40.06
C THR A 65 -29.25 -48.14 -38.85
N THR A 66 -28.08 -47.76 -38.34
CA THR A 66 -27.43 -48.41 -37.17
C THR A 66 -26.94 -47.36 -36.20
N TYR A 67 -26.92 -47.67 -34.92
CA TYR A 67 -26.29 -46.84 -33.91
C TYR A 67 -24.77 -47.01 -33.98
N GLU A 68 -24.05 -45.93 -34.14
CA GLU A 68 -22.58 -45.90 -34.03
C GLU A 68 -22.13 -45.67 -32.59
N THR A 69 -20.85 -45.93 -32.37
CA THR A 69 -20.20 -45.68 -31.09
C THR A 69 -18.88 -44.96 -31.29
N ILE A 70 -18.55 -44.09 -30.37
CA ILE A 70 -17.25 -43.41 -30.26
C ILE A 70 -16.70 -43.58 -28.84
N GLU A 71 -15.43 -43.31 -28.66
CA GLU A 71 -14.77 -43.35 -27.36
C GLU A 71 -14.31 -41.96 -26.97
N VAL A 72 -14.49 -41.63 -25.71
CA VAL A 72 -13.93 -40.44 -25.06
C VAL A 72 -13.13 -40.86 -23.83
N THR A 73 -12.14 -40.05 -23.43
CA THR A 73 -11.46 -40.21 -22.15
C THR A 73 -12.00 -39.19 -21.18
N VAL A 74 -12.40 -39.64 -19.99
CA VAL A 74 -12.82 -38.73 -18.90
C VAL A 74 -11.82 -38.85 -17.77
N SER A 75 -11.26 -37.74 -17.32
CA SER A 75 -10.28 -37.67 -16.23
C SER A 75 -10.70 -36.69 -15.16
N SER A 76 -10.13 -36.86 -13.98
CA SER A 76 -10.21 -35.91 -12.84
C SER A 76 -8.84 -35.51 -12.38
N GLU A 77 -8.76 -34.54 -11.45
CA GLU A 77 -7.47 -34.20 -10.80
C GLU A 77 -6.98 -35.34 -9.88
N THR A 78 -7.89 -36.15 -9.34
CA THR A 78 -7.56 -37.36 -8.59
C THR A 78 -7.09 -38.48 -9.52
N GLU A 79 -7.76 -38.69 -10.66
CA GLU A 79 -7.44 -39.72 -11.66
C GLU A 79 -7.05 -39.09 -13.00
N THR A 80 -5.78 -38.69 -13.11
CA THR A 80 -5.25 -37.95 -14.25
C THR A 80 -5.09 -38.77 -15.53
N THR A 81 -4.96 -40.11 -15.44
CA THR A 81 -4.94 -41.00 -16.60
C THR A 81 -6.32 -41.07 -17.22
N GLY A 82 -7.35 -41.01 -16.39
CA GLY A 82 -8.76 -41.09 -16.77
C GLY A 82 -9.24 -42.45 -17.20
N GLU A 83 -10.54 -42.54 -17.41
CA GLU A 83 -11.28 -43.70 -17.84
C GLU A 83 -11.77 -43.55 -19.28
N THR A 84 -11.78 -44.65 -20.04
CA THR A 84 -12.38 -44.69 -21.37
C THR A 84 -13.88 -44.89 -21.25
N LEU A 85 -14.67 -43.96 -21.79
CA LEU A 85 -16.12 -44.05 -21.86
C LEU A 85 -16.57 -44.25 -23.30
N THR A 86 -17.31 -45.31 -23.56
CA THR A 86 -17.95 -45.53 -24.86
C THR A 86 -19.27 -44.76 -24.90
N LEU A 87 -19.41 -43.85 -25.87
CA LEU A 87 -20.66 -43.16 -26.18
C LEU A 87 -21.37 -43.85 -27.31
N THR A 88 -22.70 -43.93 -27.23
CA THR A 88 -23.57 -44.49 -28.26
C THR A 88 -24.42 -43.41 -28.88
N GLU A 89 -24.62 -43.43 -30.17
CA GLU A 89 -25.46 -42.48 -30.90
C GLU A 89 -26.89 -42.45 -30.31
N THR A 90 -27.45 -41.26 -30.12
CA THR A 90 -28.79 -41.06 -29.49
C THR A 90 -29.95 -41.49 -30.38
N GLY A 91 -29.71 -41.61 -31.67
CA GLY A 91 -30.66 -42.12 -32.68
C GLY A 91 -29.92 -42.54 -33.94
N VAL A 92 -30.44 -43.41 -34.75
CA VAL A 92 -29.77 -44.05 -35.92
C VAL A 92 -29.33 -43.10 -37.04
N ASN A 93 -29.29 -41.85 -36.89
CA ASN A 93 -28.80 -40.85 -37.86
C ASN A 93 -28.80 -39.44 -37.23
N THR A 94 -28.27 -39.32 -36.04
CA THR A 94 -28.30 -38.06 -35.30
C THR A 94 -26.95 -37.34 -35.25
N ALA A 95 -25.84 -38.07 -35.45
CA ALA A 95 -24.50 -37.54 -35.21
C ALA A 95 -24.26 -37.07 -33.74
N GLU A 96 -25.16 -37.47 -32.85
CA GLU A 96 -25.11 -37.11 -31.43
C GLU A 96 -24.87 -38.38 -30.62
N PHE A 97 -23.79 -38.37 -29.83
CA PHE A 97 -23.36 -39.52 -29.05
C PHE A 97 -23.43 -39.19 -27.56
N MET A 98 -23.96 -40.11 -26.77
CA MET A 98 -24.06 -39.91 -25.32
C MET A 98 -23.67 -41.17 -24.56
N GLY A 99 -23.02 -40.98 -23.42
CA GLY A 99 -22.67 -42.05 -22.49
C GLY A 99 -22.56 -41.50 -21.07
N SER A 100 -22.52 -42.43 -20.11
CA SER A 100 -22.48 -42.07 -18.71
C SER A 100 -21.50 -42.93 -17.92
N MET A 101 -20.98 -42.37 -16.83
CA MET A 101 -20.04 -43.02 -15.93
C MET A 101 -20.37 -42.64 -14.48
N SER A 102 -20.12 -43.53 -13.54
CA SER A 102 -20.28 -43.25 -12.11
C SER A 102 -18.98 -42.63 -11.53
N PHE A 103 -19.15 -41.84 -10.49
CA PHE A 103 -18.06 -41.35 -9.65
C PHE A 103 -17.81 -42.26 -8.45
N GLU A 104 -16.56 -42.28 -7.96
CA GLU A 104 -16.19 -42.84 -6.67
C GLU A 104 -15.21 -41.92 -5.95
N GLU A 105 -15.51 -41.51 -4.71
CA GLU A 105 -14.59 -40.76 -3.86
C GLU A 105 -13.52 -41.69 -3.26
N ALA A 106 -12.49 -41.97 -4.04
CA ALA A 106 -11.42 -42.92 -3.70
C ALA A 106 -10.09 -42.51 -4.33
N ALA A 107 -9.01 -43.23 -4.01
CA ALA A 107 -7.75 -43.10 -4.74
C ALA A 107 -7.86 -43.64 -6.16
N ALA A 108 -7.12 -43.03 -7.11
CA ALA A 108 -7.14 -43.40 -8.52
C ALA A 108 -7.01 -44.93 -8.76
N SER A 109 -7.85 -45.49 -9.64
CA SER A 109 -7.87 -46.89 -10.03
C SER A 109 -8.17 -47.05 -11.53
N ASN A 110 -7.20 -46.78 -12.38
CA ASN A 110 -7.34 -46.68 -13.82
C ASN A 110 -7.89 -47.94 -14.47
N GLY A 111 -8.87 -47.81 -15.38
CA GLY A 111 -9.39 -48.86 -16.24
C GLY A 111 -10.44 -49.74 -15.56
N ASP A 112 -11.10 -49.30 -14.52
CA ASP A 112 -12.18 -50.04 -13.84
C ASP A 112 -13.59 -49.59 -14.25
N GLY A 113 -13.68 -48.50 -15.05
CA GLY A 113 -14.94 -47.98 -15.58
C GLY A 113 -15.69 -47.05 -14.61
N VAL A 114 -15.03 -46.59 -13.57
CA VAL A 114 -15.54 -45.63 -12.58
C VAL A 114 -14.52 -44.50 -12.46
N LEU A 115 -14.95 -43.27 -12.49
CA LEU A 115 -14.02 -42.12 -12.33
C LEU A 115 -13.82 -41.82 -10.85
N GLN A 116 -12.59 -41.99 -10.39
CA GLN A 116 -12.23 -41.58 -9.02
C GLN A 116 -12.06 -40.07 -8.92
N VAL A 117 -12.65 -39.52 -7.88
CA VAL A 117 -12.71 -38.08 -7.65
C VAL A 117 -12.51 -37.72 -6.18
N THR A 118 -12.10 -36.51 -5.97
CA THR A 118 -12.16 -35.80 -4.68
C THR A 118 -13.01 -34.55 -4.85
N ARG A 119 -13.71 -34.15 -3.81
CA ARG A 119 -14.50 -32.93 -3.81
C ARG A 119 -13.68 -31.73 -4.33
N GLY A 120 -14.23 -30.99 -5.29
CA GLY A 120 -13.58 -29.86 -5.92
C GLY A 120 -12.73 -30.21 -7.13
N ASP A 121 -12.57 -31.51 -7.48
CA ASP A 121 -11.79 -31.92 -8.64
C ASP A 121 -12.36 -31.31 -9.92
N LYS A 122 -11.46 -30.85 -10.78
CA LYS A 122 -11.76 -30.51 -12.16
C LYS A 122 -11.83 -31.78 -12.97
N LEU A 123 -12.95 -31.95 -13.67
CA LEU A 123 -13.22 -33.03 -14.59
C LEU A 123 -12.89 -32.59 -16.02
N THR A 124 -12.33 -33.47 -16.82
CA THR A 124 -12.05 -33.20 -18.24
C THR A 124 -12.55 -34.35 -19.10
N ALA A 125 -13.48 -34.05 -20.00
CA ALA A 125 -13.83 -34.96 -21.08
C ALA A 125 -12.96 -34.63 -22.30
N THR A 126 -12.31 -35.64 -22.86
CA THR A 126 -11.40 -35.51 -24.01
C THR A 126 -11.90 -36.39 -25.14
N TYR A 127 -12.22 -35.81 -26.27
CA TYR A 127 -12.54 -36.49 -27.50
C TYR A 127 -11.43 -36.25 -28.53
N VAL A 128 -10.91 -37.35 -29.10
CA VAL A 128 -10.00 -37.29 -30.24
C VAL A 128 -10.83 -37.43 -31.51
N ASP A 129 -11.05 -36.29 -32.14
CA ASP A 129 -11.74 -36.23 -33.42
C ASP A 129 -10.77 -36.62 -34.53
N PRO A 130 -11.05 -37.70 -35.31
CA PRO A 130 -10.16 -38.13 -36.38
C PRO A 130 -10.06 -37.17 -37.57
N GLN A 131 -11.07 -36.29 -37.76
CA GLN A 131 -11.15 -35.42 -38.94
C GLN A 131 -11.86 -34.09 -38.61
N ASP A 132 -11.08 -33.10 -38.24
CA ASP A 132 -11.55 -31.73 -38.05
C ASP A 132 -12.02 -31.06 -39.36
N ASP A 133 -12.48 -29.83 -39.33
CA ASP A 133 -12.91 -29.02 -40.48
C ASP A 133 -11.89 -28.99 -41.64
N PHE A 134 -10.66 -29.37 -41.39
CA PHE A 134 -9.56 -29.44 -42.35
C PHE A 134 -9.15 -30.85 -42.73
N GLY A 135 -9.81 -31.87 -42.17
CA GLY A 135 -9.54 -33.29 -42.37
C GLY A 135 -8.33 -33.80 -41.60
N ASN A 136 -7.90 -33.16 -40.54
CA ASN A 136 -6.83 -33.58 -39.66
C ASN A 136 -7.40 -34.13 -38.34
N GLU A 137 -6.63 -35.04 -37.72
CA GLU A 137 -6.93 -35.43 -36.33
C GLU A 137 -6.72 -34.24 -35.38
N THR A 138 -7.70 -33.99 -34.51
CA THR A 138 -7.65 -32.98 -33.49
C THR A 138 -8.18 -33.48 -32.15
N THR A 139 -7.84 -32.79 -31.06
CA THR A 139 -8.34 -33.12 -29.72
C THR A 139 -9.21 -31.96 -29.21
N VAL A 140 -10.45 -32.29 -28.85
CA VAL A 140 -11.37 -31.34 -28.23
C VAL A 140 -11.66 -31.76 -26.80
N THR A 141 -11.83 -30.78 -25.91
CA THR A 141 -12.04 -31.01 -24.48
C THR A 141 -13.13 -30.12 -23.94
N ASP A 142 -13.84 -30.66 -22.93
CA ASP A 142 -14.74 -29.88 -22.09
C ASP A 142 -14.47 -30.14 -20.62
N LYS A 143 -14.85 -29.18 -19.74
CA LYS A 143 -14.49 -29.19 -18.32
C LYS A 143 -15.69 -28.88 -17.43
N ALA A 144 -15.79 -29.63 -16.35
CA ALA A 144 -16.72 -29.35 -15.24
C ALA A 144 -16.01 -29.60 -13.89
N PHE A 145 -16.75 -29.52 -12.80
CA PHE A 145 -16.21 -29.77 -11.46
C PHE A 145 -17.04 -30.85 -10.74
N TYR A 146 -16.40 -31.56 -9.81
CA TYR A 146 -17.08 -32.48 -8.92
C TYR A 146 -17.37 -31.81 -7.57
N ASP A 147 -18.64 -31.77 -7.17
CA ASP A 147 -19.16 -31.32 -5.87
C ASP A 147 -18.66 -29.94 -5.41
N VAL A 148 -18.75 -28.94 -6.30
CA VAL A 148 -18.52 -27.52 -5.97
C VAL A 148 -19.84 -26.78 -5.77
N THR A 149 -19.81 -25.72 -4.93
CA THR A 149 -20.96 -24.86 -4.71
C THR A 149 -20.90 -23.65 -5.63
N LEU A 150 -21.80 -23.56 -6.62
CA LEU A 150 -21.85 -22.42 -7.55
C LEU A 150 -22.40 -21.17 -6.87
N LYS A 151 -21.80 -20.02 -7.17
CA LYS A 151 -22.18 -18.70 -6.65
C LYS A 151 -22.18 -17.64 -7.73
N SER A 152 -23.32 -16.94 -7.84
CA SER A 152 -23.49 -15.67 -8.56
C SER A 152 -24.78 -14.99 -8.11
N GLY A 153 -24.95 -13.71 -8.45
CA GLY A 153 -26.14 -12.91 -8.19
C GLY A 153 -26.17 -12.19 -6.86
N THR A 154 -27.24 -11.46 -6.64
CA THR A 154 -27.41 -10.65 -5.43
C THR A 154 -27.95 -11.48 -4.27
N LEU A 155 -27.29 -11.43 -3.11
CA LEU A 155 -27.75 -12.08 -1.89
C LEU A 155 -29.04 -11.43 -1.40
N SER A 156 -30.02 -12.26 -1.04
CA SER A 156 -31.32 -11.78 -0.55
C SER A 156 -31.43 -11.70 0.97
N ALA A 157 -30.48 -12.27 1.69
CA ALA A 157 -30.39 -12.32 3.16
C ALA A 157 -28.95 -12.65 3.55
N ASP A 158 -28.63 -12.56 4.84
CA ASP A 158 -27.35 -13.02 5.38
C ASP A 158 -27.04 -14.44 4.92
N GLU A 159 -25.80 -14.64 4.47
CA GLU A 159 -25.33 -15.92 3.99
C GLU A 159 -23.99 -16.30 4.61
N THR A 160 -23.83 -17.60 4.90
CA THR A 160 -22.57 -18.15 5.40
C THR A 160 -22.03 -19.19 4.43
N TRP A 161 -20.84 -18.95 3.92
CA TRP A 161 -20.09 -19.94 3.16
C TRP A 161 -19.28 -20.79 4.13
N THR A 162 -19.65 -22.06 4.23
CA THR A 162 -19.09 -22.96 5.23
C THR A 162 -17.99 -23.86 4.66
N ALA A 163 -17.03 -24.25 5.48
CA ALA A 163 -15.98 -25.19 5.08
C ALA A 163 -16.57 -26.54 4.58
N ALA A 164 -17.72 -26.95 5.11
CA ALA A 164 -18.41 -28.16 4.66
C ALA A 164 -18.93 -28.07 3.22
N ASN A 165 -19.17 -26.86 2.69
CA ASN A 165 -19.65 -26.61 1.33
C ASN A 165 -18.55 -26.10 0.39
N SER A 166 -17.30 -26.02 0.88
CA SER A 166 -16.13 -25.66 0.07
C SER A 166 -15.73 -26.80 -0.89
N PRO A 167 -15.19 -26.51 -2.09
CA PRO A 167 -14.94 -25.17 -2.62
C PRO A 167 -16.20 -24.51 -3.19
N PHE A 168 -16.23 -23.20 -3.16
CA PHE A 168 -17.23 -22.38 -3.86
C PHE A 168 -16.66 -21.97 -5.21
N LEU A 169 -17.46 -22.08 -6.28
CA LEU A 169 -17.10 -21.61 -7.62
C LEU A 169 -17.95 -20.39 -7.98
N VAL A 170 -17.31 -19.25 -8.09
CA VAL A 170 -17.93 -18.00 -8.51
C VAL A 170 -17.94 -17.94 -10.03
N THR A 171 -19.12 -17.86 -10.63
CA THR A 171 -19.34 -17.86 -12.08
C THR A 171 -19.73 -16.50 -12.64
N GLY A 172 -20.08 -15.56 -11.78
CA GLY A 172 -20.46 -14.19 -12.08
C GLY A 172 -20.47 -13.35 -10.82
N ASP A 173 -20.87 -12.10 -10.93
CA ASP A 173 -20.92 -11.18 -9.80
C ASP A 173 -21.69 -11.73 -8.60
N VAL A 174 -21.11 -11.63 -7.41
CA VAL A 174 -21.80 -11.88 -6.14
C VAL A 174 -21.98 -10.56 -5.42
N THR A 175 -23.20 -10.05 -5.31
CA THR A 175 -23.49 -8.76 -4.66
C THR A 175 -24.01 -8.94 -3.26
N VAL A 176 -23.37 -8.28 -2.29
CA VAL A 176 -23.78 -8.16 -0.88
C VAL A 176 -24.41 -6.77 -0.68
N PRO A 177 -25.76 -6.67 -0.73
CA PRO A 177 -26.43 -5.38 -0.65
C PRO A 177 -26.54 -4.87 0.77
N SER A 178 -26.97 -3.63 0.92
CA SER A 178 -27.16 -2.97 2.23
C SER A 178 -28.01 -3.80 3.19
N GLY A 179 -27.53 -3.96 4.42
CA GLY A 179 -28.19 -4.72 5.48
C GLY A 179 -28.00 -6.24 5.39
N VAL A 180 -27.22 -6.72 4.43
CA VAL A 180 -26.87 -8.14 4.28
C VAL A 180 -25.41 -8.36 4.65
N THR A 181 -25.14 -9.48 5.30
CA THR A 181 -23.78 -9.91 5.66
C THR A 181 -23.43 -11.21 4.95
N LEU A 182 -22.31 -11.22 4.24
CA LEU A 182 -21.65 -12.44 3.79
C LEU A 182 -20.58 -12.83 4.80
N THR A 183 -20.72 -14.01 5.40
CA THR A 183 -19.71 -14.61 6.28
C THR A 183 -19.05 -15.78 5.58
N ILE A 184 -17.71 -15.83 5.60
CA ILE A 184 -16.92 -16.93 5.04
C ILE A 184 -16.13 -17.58 6.17
N GLU A 185 -16.37 -18.87 6.40
CA GLU A 185 -15.73 -19.62 7.50
C GLU A 185 -14.26 -19.93 7.22
N PRO A 186 -13.46 -20.16 8.27
CA PRO A 186 -12.08 -20.64 8.12
C PRO A 186 -11.98 -21.90 7.27
N GLY A 187 -10.96 -21.98 6.41
CA GLY A 187 -10.69 -23.12 5.53
C GLY A 187 -11.53 -23.19 4.25
N VAL A 188 -12.36 -22.17 4.01
CA VAL A 188 -13.12 -22.06 2.76
C VAL A 188 -12.20 -21.68 1.60
N GLU A 189 -12.31 -22.39 0.49
CA GLU A 189 -11.73 -22.05 -0.80
C GLU A 189 -12.82 -21.48 -1.73
N VAL A 190 -12.55 -20.27 -2.24
CA VAL A 190 -13.38 -19.59 -3.24
C VAL A 190 -12.58 -19.55 -4.53
N ARG A 191 -13.04 -20.30 -5.52
CA ARG A 191 -12.49 -20.33 -6.88
C ARG A 191 -13.31 -19.41 -7.75
N ILE A 192 -12.67 -18.61 -8.58
CA ILE A 192 -13.33 -17.69 -9.49
C ILE A 192 -13.08 -18.12 -10.94
N LEU A 193 -14.12 -18.20 -11.74
CA LEU A 193 -14.00 -18.56 -13.15
C LEU A 193 -13.20 -17.50 -13.90
N LYS A 194 -12.13 -17.93 -14.59
CA LYS A 194 -11.24 -17.05 -15.35
C LYS A 194 -12.00 -16.29 -16.43
N VAL A 195 -11.88 -14.95 -16.41
CA VAL A 195 -12.45 -14.04 -17.42
C VAL A 195 -13.91 -14.45 -17.77
N SER A 196 -14.74 -14.57 -16.73
CA SER A 196 -16.15 -14.95 -16.85
C SER A 196 -17.01 -14.11 -15.92
N ASP A 197 -18.16 -13.68 -16.42
CA ASP A 197 -19.26 -13.10 -15.66
C ASP A 197 -20.58 -13.49 -16.32
N ASP A 198 -21.32 -14.42 -15.69
CA ASP A 198 -22.59 -14.94 -16.20
C ASP A 198 -23.71 -13.90 -16.18
N GLN A 199 -23.52 -12.76 -15.50
CA GLN A 199 -24.47 -11.67 -15.43
C GLN A 199 -24.12 -10.52 -16.39
N SER A 200 -22.89 -10.46 -16.88
CA SER A 200 -22.36 -9.39 -17.72
C SER A 200 -22.66 -8.00 -17.13
N SER A 201 -22.39 -7.84 -15.85
CA SER A 201 -22.74 -6.66 -15.05
C SER A 201 -21.52 -6.07 -14.32
N GLY A 202 -21.75 -5.23 -13.33
CA GLY A 202 -20.70 -4.70 -12.46
C GLY A 202 -19.82 -3.63 -13.09
N SER A 203 -18.61 -3.52 -12.59
CA SER A 203 -17.58 -2.58 -13.08
C SER A 203 -16.84 -3.18 -14.27
N ASP A 204 -16.66 -4.49 -14.31
CA ASP A 204 -16.12 -5.23 -15.45
C ASP A 204 -17.10 -6.30 -15.91
N VAL A 205 -17.75 -6.09 -17.05
CA VAL A 205 -18.76 -6.99 -17.62
C VAL A 205 -18.21 -8.34 -18.09
N ASN A 206 -16.91 -8.56 -18.02
CA ASN A 206 -16.26 -9.79 -18.46
C ASN A 206 -15.61 -10.58 -17.31
N ARG A 207 -15.52 -10.00 -16.12
CA ARG A 207 -14.86 -10.58 -14.95
C ARG A 207 -15.75 -10.51 -13.74
N SER A 208 -15.89 -11.63 -13.06
CA SER A 208 -16.66 -11.70 -11.81
C SER A 208 -16.08 -10.83 -10.72
N GLU A 209 -16.96 -10.19 -9.96
CA GLU A 209 -16.68 -9.34 -8.82
C GLU A 209 -17.37 -9.88 -7.56
N LEU A 210 -16.70 -9.79 -6.41
CA LEU A 210 -17.41 -9.86 -5.12
C LEU A 210 -17.74 -8.42 -4.68
N ARG A 211 -19.01 -8.02 -4.83
CA ARG A 211 -19.48 -6.64 -4.70
C ARG A 211 -20.08 -6.38 -3.33
N ILE A 212 -19.47 -5.52 -2.55
CA ILE A 212 -19.97 -5.10 -1.23
C ILE A 212 -20.64 -3.71 -1.38
N GLU A 213 -21.94 -3.71 -1.62
CA GLU A 213 -22.73 -2.50 -1.88
C GLU A 213 -23.59 -2.13 -0.68
N GLY A 214 -22.99 -1.48 0.30
CA GLY A 214 -23.63 -1.12 1.57
C GLY A 214 -23.83 -2.30 2.53
N GLY A 215 -23.39 -3.49 2.18
CA GLY A 215 -23.42 -4.69 3.00
C GLY A 215 -22.14 -4.90 3.80
N SER A 216 -21.98 -6.09 4.37
CA SER A 216 -20.80 -6.49 5.15
C SER A 216 -20.16 -7.76 4.61
N LEU A 217 -18.82 -7.80 4.60
CA LEU A 217 -18.03 -8.98 4.32
C LEU A 217 -17.19 -9.36 5.55
N ILE A 218 -17.40 -10.58 6.05
CA ILE A 218 -16.66 -11.15 7.18
C ILE A 218 -15.98 -12.43 6.70
N ALA A 219 -14.69 -12.37 6.43
CA ALA A 219 -13.86 -13.50 6.02
C ALA A 219 -12.70 -13.65 7.01
N GLU A 220 -12.97 -14.27 8.14
CA GLU A 220 -12.02 -14.41 9.25
C GLU A 220 -11.55 -15.87 9.34
N GLY A 221 -10.46 -16.18 8.62
CA GLY A 221 -9.75 -17.45 8.71
C GLY A 221 -8.91 -17.57 9.98
N THR A 222 -8.09 -18.62 10.05
CA THR A 222 -7.13 -18.85 11.11
C THR A 222 -5.76 -19.19 10.52
N ALA A 223 -4.71 -19.20 11.34
CA ALA A 223 -3.38 -19.59 10.89
C ALA A 223 -3.30 -21.05 10.38
N ALA A 224 -4.20 -21.92 10.85
CA ALA A 224 -4.28 -23.31 10.40
C ALA A 224 -5.21 -23.49 9.20
N ASP A 225 -6.27 -22.67 9.15
CA ASP A 225 -7.37 -22.82 8.18
C ASP A 225 -7.62 -21.45 7.52
N SER A 226 -6.73 -21.06 6.62
CA SER A 226 -6.85 -19.82 5.84
C SER A 226 -8.01 -19.88 4.86
N ILE A 227 -8.59 -18.72 4.58
CA ILE A 227 -9.58 -18.58 3.51
C ILE A 227 -8.82 -18.26 2.23
N ILE A 228 -9.18 -18.89 1.12
CA ILE A 228 -8.48 -18.76 -0.16
C ILE A 228 -9.41 -18.17 -1.21
N PHE A 229 -8.99 -17.09 -1.87
CA PHE A 229 -9.60 -16.57 -3.10
C PHE A 229 -8.59 -16.72 -4.23
N VAL A 230 -8.98 -17.45 -5.28
CA VAL A 230 -8.04 -17.84 -6.34
C VAL A 230 -8.78 -18.05 -7.68
N SER A 231 -8.10 -17.75 -8.80
CA SER A 231 -8.59 -18.17 -10.11
C SER A 231 -8.66 -19.69 -10.21
N ASN A 232 -9.68 -20.21 -10.91
CA ASN A 232 -9.80 -21.62 -11.22
C ASN A 232 -9.00 -22.06 -12.47
N ALA A 233 -8.28 -21.15 -13.11
CA ALA A 233 -7.51 -21.43 -14.31
C ALA A 233 -6.40 -22.46 -14.07
N GLU A 234 -6.03 -23.22 -15.11
CA GLU A 234 -4.84 -24.09 -15.09
C GLU A 234 -3.54 -23.30 -15.13
N ASP A 235 -3.55 -22.18 -15.84
CA ASP A 235 -2.48 -21.20 -15.93
C ASP A 235 -3.07 -19.85 -15.52
N PRO A 236 -3.08 -19.56 -14.21
CA PRO A 236 -3.71 -18.35 -13.70
C PRO A 236 -2.85 -17.12 -13.97
N ASP A 237 -3.52 -16.00 -14.21
CA ASP A 237 -2.94 -14.69 -14.48
C ASP A 237 -3.47 -13.67 -13.46
N ASP A 238 -2.77 -12.58 -13.28
CA ASP A 238 -3.08 -11.49 -12.34
C ASP A 238 -4.31 -10.65 -12.73
N ASN A 239 -4.99 -10.98 -13.79
CA ASN A 239 -6.21 -10.31 -14.28
C ASN A 239 -7.35 -11.33 -14.58
N ASP A 240 -7.35 -12.48 -13.95
CA ASP A 240 -8.35 -13.52 -14.21
C ASP A 240 -9.74 -13.16 -13.71
N TRP A 241 -9.84 -12.37 -12.65
CA TRP A 241 -11.07 -11.85 -12.09
C TRP A 241 -10.88 -10.42 -11.57
N TYR A 242 -11.96 -9.70 -11.30
CA TYR A 242 -11.86 -8.28 -10.95
C TYR A 242 -11.30 -8.05 -9.54
N GLY A 243 -11.74 -8.82 -8.57
CA GLY A 243 -11.43 -8.63 -7.16
C GLY A 243 -12.68 -8.29 -6.33
N PHE A 244 -12.47 -7.68 -5.17
CA PHE A 244 -13.56 -7.10 -4.38
C PHE A 244 -13.90 -5.72 -4.95
N TYR A 245 -15.17 -5.51 -5.30
CA TYR A 245 -15.70 -4.17 -5.56
C TYR A 245 -16.39 -3.67 -4.29
N SER A 246 -16.16 -2.43 -3.89
CA SER A 246 -16.86 -1.86 -2.74
C SER A 246 -17.48 -0.50 -3.06
N SER A 247 -18.64 -0.28 -2.45
CA SER A 247 -19.33 1.00 -2.47
C SER A 247 -20.06 1.17 -1.13
N SER A 248 -19.63 2.15 -0.34
CA SER A 248 -20.16 2.44 1.00
C SER A 248 -20.38 1.19 1.87
N PRO A 249 -19.38 0.32 2.06
CA PRO A 249 -19.52 -0.89 2.86
C PRO A 249 -19.79 -0.54 4.33
N HIS A 250 -20.56 -1.39 5.02
CA HIS A 250 -20.76 -1.23 6.46
C HIS A 250 -19.54 -1.78 7.23
N VAL A 251 -19.18 -3.04 6.99
CA VAL A 251 -18.02 -3.68 7.61
C VAL A 251 -17.29 -4.56 6.59
N ILE A 252 -15.97 -4.45 6.54
CA ILE A 252 -15.11 -5.41 5.84
C ILE A 252 -14.08 -5.93 6.82
N ARG A 253 -14.12 -7.25 7.09
CA ARG A 253 -13.12 -7.93 7.93
C ARG A 253 -12.51 -9.09 7.19
N LEU A 254 -11.20 -9.00 6.98
CA LEU A 254 -10.40 -10.06 6.40
C LEU A 254 -9.31 -10.44 7.40
N SER A 255 -9.18 -11.72 7.73
CA SER A 255 -8.02 -12.22 8.47
C SER A 255 -7.62 -13.61 7.99
N TYR A 256 -6.31 -13.83 7.89
CA TYR A 256 -5.75 -15.08 7.35
C TYR A 256 -6.37 -15.44 5.99
N VAL A 257 -6.44 -14.46 5.11
CA VAL A 257 -6.91 -14.60 3.73
C VAL A 257 -5.71 -14.72 2.79
N SER A 258 -5.74 -15.68 1.88
CA SER A 258 -4.85 -15.76 0.71
C SER A 258 -5.65 -15.33 -0.52
N PHE A 259 -5.25 -14.25 -1.15
CA PHE A 259 -5.96 -13.63 -2.26
C PHE A 259 -5.03 -13.45 -3.46
N ARG A 260 -5.45 -13.95 -4.65
CA ARG A 260 -4.59 -14.00 -5.83
C ARG A 260 -5.34 -13.85 -7.14
N HIS A 261 -4.57 -13.48 -8.19
CA HIS A 261 -4.94 -13.51 -9.61
C HIS A 261 -6.08 -12.56 -9.97
N ALA A 262 -6.20 -11.47 -9.23
CA ALA A 262 -7.22 -10.45 -9.44
C ALA A 262 -6.64 -9.19 -10.10
N THR A 263 -7.51 -8.41 -10.73
CA THR A 263 -7.13 -7.08 -11.22
C THR A 263 -6.85 -6.12 -10.06
N TYR A 264 -7.69 -6.14 -9.03
CA TYR A 264 -7.58 -5.34 -7.80
C TYR A 264 -7.76 -6.21 -6.56
N VAL A 265 -7.26 -5.78 -5.41
CA VAL A 265 -7.77 -6.33 -4.16
C VAL A 265 -9.11 -5.69 -3.86
N PHE A 266 -9.18 -4.33 -3.90
CA PHE A 266 -10.41 -3.57 -3.78
C PHE A 266 -10.52 -2.56 -4.91
N GLY A 267 -11.44 -2.76 -5.82
CA GLY A 267 -11.87 -1.77 -6.80
C GLY A 267 -13.06 -0.95 -6.28
N GLY A 268 -13.19 0.28 -6.77
CA GLY A 268 -14.23 1.21 -6.34
C GLY A 268 -13.92 1.90 -5.02
N GLY A 269 -14.68 2.94 -4.70
CA GLY A 269 -14.47 3.75 -3.50
C GLY A 269 -15.12 3.14 -2.25
N MET A 270 -14.54 3.42 -1.09
CA MET A 270 -15.10 3.04 0.20
C MET A 270 -15.47 4.29 0.99
N ASP A 271 -16.65 4.31 1.56
CA ASP A 271 -17.18 5.43 2.34
C ASP A 271 -17.71 4.89 3.68
N PHE A 272 -16.94 5.09 4.73
CA PHE A 272 -17.27 4.66 6.10
C PHE A 272 -17.89 5.84 6.85
N ASN A 273 -19.22 5.87 6.92
CA ASN A 273 -20.03 7.01 7.32
C ASN A 273 -20.20 7.22 8.85
N GLY A 274 -19.15 6.97 9.64
CA GLY A 274 -19.09 7.51 11.01
C GLY A 274 -20.06 6.92 12.04
N ASP A 275 -20.76 5.84 11.75
CA ASP A 275 -21.22 4.94 12.79
C ASP A 275 -19.97 4.17 13.26
N GLN A 276 -19.65 4.18 14.57
CA GLN A 276 -18.46 3.51 15.12
C GLN A 276 -18.39 2.00 14.82
N SER A 277 -19.44 1.43 14.23
CA SER A 277 -19.49 0.07 13.72
C SER A 277 -18.87 -0.08 12.32
N ASP A 278 -18.78 1.00 11.52
CA ASP A 278 -18.23 0.97 10.18
C ASP A 278 -16.71 0.83 10.24
N SER A 279 -16.18 -0.21 9.63
CA SER A 279 -14.75 -0.48 9.71
C SER A 279 -14.22 -1.31 8.57
N LEU A 280 -12.97 -1.01 8.21
CA LEU A 280 -12.12 -1.88 7.40
C LEU A 280 -11.08 -2.52 8.32
N ARG A 281 -11.00 -3.83 8.33
CA ARG A 281 -9.98 -4.56 9.06
C ARG A 281 -9.38 -5.67 8.21
N ILE A 282 -8.09 -5.58 7.89
CA ILE A 282 -7.35 -6.58 7.10
C ILE A 282 -6.13 -6.99 7.91
N THR A 283 -6.07 -8.26 8.31
CA THR A 283 -4.98 -8.71 9.18
C THR A 283 -4.46 -10.11 8.81
N HIS A 284 -3.15 -10.33 8.96
CA HIS A 284 -2.49 -11.64 8.77
C HIS A 284 -2.82 -12.30 7.42
N SER A 285 -2.98 -11.48 6.39
CA SER A 285 -3.42 -11.91 5.06
C SER A 285 -2.32 -11.72 4.03
N HIS A 286 -2.39 -12.50 2.94
CA HIS A 286 -1.43 -12.47 1.85
C HIS A 286 -2.15 -12.11 0.55
N PHE A 287 -1.75 -11.01 -0.07
CA PHE A 287 -2.26 -10.51 -1.35
C PHE A 287 -1.11 -10.52 -2.35
N ARG A 288 -1.28 -11.23 -3.46
CA ARG A 288 -0.26 -11.31 -4.49
C ARG A 288 -0.85 -11.61 -5.86
N ASP A 289 -0.05 -11.46 -6.90
CA ASP A 289 -0.44 -11.67 -8.27
C ASP A 289 -1.66 -10.75 -8.59
N ILE A 290 -1.48 -9.44 -8.37
CA ILE A 290 -2.51 -8.40 -8.55
C ILE A 290 -2.14 -7.54 -9.76
N GLY A 291 -3.00 -7.54 -10.77
CA GLY A 291 -2.72 -6.90 -12.06
C GLY A 291 -2.75 -5.38 -12.06
N GLN A 292 -3.22 -4.75 -10.98
CA GLN A 292 -3.21 -3.30 -10.81
C GLN A 292 -3.04 -2.93 -9.32
N ASP A 293 -3.94 -2.10 -8.79
CA ASP A 293 -3.82 -1.51 -7.47
C ASP A 293 -4.35 -2.42 -6.35
N VAL A 294 -3.81 -2.29 -5.14
CA VAL A 294 -4.40 -2.93 -3.97
C VAL A 294 -5.72 -2.25 -3.63
N PHE A 295 -5.72 -0.92 -3.50
CA PHE A 295 -6.93 -0.11 -3.34
C PHE A 295 -7.05 0.87 -4.51
N ASP A 296 -7.98 0.60 -5.43
CA ASP A 296 -8.36 1.48 -6.52
C ASP A 296 -9.66 2.22 -6.14
N GLY A 297 -9.60 3.54 -6.08
CA GLY A 297 -10.70 4.40 -5.68
C GLY A 297 -10.54 5.02 -4.30
N SER A 298 -11.20 6.15 -4.12
CA SER A 298 -11.06 6.98 -2.92
C SER A 298 -11.62 6.31 -1.67
N LEU A 299 -10.92 6.48 -0.56
CA LEU A 299 -11.35 6.03 0.77
C LEU A 299 -11.77 7.23 1.61
N TYR A 300 -12.99 7.23 2.10
CA TYR A 300 -13.51 8.25 3.02
C TYR A 300 -13.83 7.62 4.37
N ALA A 301 -13.30 8.20 5.44
CA ALA A 301 -13.60 7.78 6.80
C ALA A 301 -14.01 8.99 7.64
N TYR A 302 -15.17 8.89 8.28
CA TYR A 302 -15.75 9.95 9.09
C TYR A 302 -15.73 9.58 10.57
N SER A 303 -16.09 10.50 11.43
CA SER A 303 -15.99 10.44 12.89
C SER A 303 -16.19 9.06 13.51
N GLY A 304 -15.13 8.50 14.06
CA GLY A 304 -15.13 7.21 14.75
C GLY A 304 -14.90 5.99 13.86
N ALA A 305 -14.84 6.14 12.52
CA ALA A 305 -14.50 5.05 11.62
C ALA A 305 -13.04 4.59 11.81
N THR A 306 -12.81 3.29 11.72
CA THR A 306 -11.47 2.72 11.88
C THR A 306 -11.09 1.88 10.66
N MET A 307 -9.91 2.16 10.11
CA MET A 307 -9.29 1.37 9.06
C MET A 307 -7.99 0.78 9.62
N VAL A 308 -7.92 -0.55 9.71
CA VAL A 308 -6.77 -1.28 10.28
C VAL A 308 -6.27 -2.28 9.25
N ILE A 309 -5.03 -2.08 8.79
CA ILE A 309 -4.32 -2.93 7.83
C ILE A 309 -3.02 -3.38 8.51
N LYS A 310 -3.00 -4.64 9.01
CA LYS A 310 -1.95 -5.05 9.92
C LYS A 310 -1.44 -6.47 9.72
N ASN A 311 -0.12 -6.67 9.81
CA ASN A 311 0.53 -7.98 9.68
C ASN A 311 0.20 -8.67 8.35
N ASN A 312 0.10 -7.93 7.24
CA ASN A 312 -0.17 -8.48 5.93
C ASN A 312 1.08 -8.49 5.06
N THR A 313 1.08 -9.33 4.05
CA THR A 313 2.04 -9.28 2.96
C THR A 313 1.31 -8.87 1.68
N PHE A 314 1.83 -7.84 1.02
CA PHE A 314 1.42 -7.38 -0.31
C PHE A 314 2.61 -7.60 -1.25
N ALA A 315 2.45 -8.47 -2.24
CA ALA A 315 3.52 -8.84 -3.16
C ALA A 315 3.00 -8.91 -4.60
N ASP A 316 3.88 -8.70 -5.57
CA ASP A 316 3.57 -8.88 -6.98
C ASP A 316 2.28 -8.14 -7.40
N PHE A 317 2.19 -6.84 -7.10
CA PHE A 317 1.13 -5.96 -7.56
C PHE A 317 1.68 -4.88 -8.50
N GLU A 318 1.01 -4.69 -9.65
CA GLU A 318 1.51 -3.87 -10.75
C GLU A 318 1.30 -2.35 -10.51
N GLY A 319 0.32 -1.97 -9.69
CA GLY A 319 -0.05 -0.58 -9.42
C GLY A 319 0.36 -0.10 -8.03
N TYR A 320 -0.48 0.77 -7.44
CA TYR A 320 -0.26 1.41 -6.14
C TYR A 320 -0.89 0.60 -5.00
N PHE A 321 -0.35 0.73 -3.79
CA PHE A 321 -1.05 0.23 -2.60
C PHE A 321 -2.32 1.05 -2.33
N LEU A 322 -2.23 2.39 -2.42
CA LEU A 322 -3.35 3.33 -2.35
C LEU A 322 -3.31 4.25 -3.58
N ARG A 323 -4.16 4.02 -4.57
CA ARG A 323 -4.15 4.81 -5.80
C ARG A 323 -4.78 6.17 -5.61
N ASP A 324 -6.02 6.20 -5.17
CA ASP A 324 -6.78 7.43 -5.01
C ASP A 324 -6.60 8.05 -3.62
N ASP A 325 -7.16 9.24 -3.44
CA ASP A 325 -7.09 9.96 -2.17
C ASP A 325 -7.77 9.20 -1.03
N VAL A 326 -7.12 9.21 0.13
CA VAL A 326 -7.72 8.77 1.40
C VAL A 326 -8.04 10.00 2.24
N TYR A 327 -9.29 10.16 2.62
CA TYR A 327 -9.75 11.30 3.40
C TYR A 327 -10.23 10.87 4.79
N LEU A 328 -9.66 11.47 5.82
CA LEU A 328 -10.00 11.21 7.23
C LEU A 328 -10.62 12.46 7.85
N TYR A 329 -11.83 12.34 8.41
CA TYR A 329 -12.59 13.41 9.03
C TYR A 329 -13.03 13.06 10.44
N GLY A 330 -13.08 14.06 11.32
CA GLY A 330 -13.73 13.99 12.63
C GLY A 330 -12.99 13.20 13.71
N ASP A 331 -13.42 13.41 14.94
CA ASP A 331 -12.78 12.81 16.11
C ASP A 331 -12.91 11.28 16.14
N GLY A 332 -11.84 10.61 16.56
CA GLY A 332 -11.80 9.17 16.71
C GLY A 332 -11.56 8.39 15.41
N THR A 333 -11.46 9.07 14.27
CA THR A 333 -11.13 8.41 13.00
C THR A 333 -9.66 7.97 13.00
N LEU A 334 -9.44 6.73 12.60
CA LEU A 334 -8.11 6.11 12.61
C LEU A 334 -7.83 5.36 11.30
N LEU A 335 -6.65 5.63 10.73
CA LEU A 335 -6.01 4.75 9.75
C LEU A 335 -4.75 4.16 10.38
N GLU A 336 -4.73 2.86 10.59
CA GLU A 336 -3.56 2.12 11.08
C GLU A 336 -3.04 1.19 9.98
N ILE A 337 -1.81 1.42 9.54
CA ILE A 337 -1.05 0.56 8.62
C ILE A 337 0.18 0.11 9.40
N ASP A 338 0.12 -1.11 9.95
CA ASP A 338 1.12 -1.57 10.93
C ASP A 338 1.63 -2.97 10.62
N ALA A 339 2.94 -3.15 10.74
CA ALA A 339 3.61 -4.43 10.58
C ALA A 339 3.27 -5.16 9.25
N ASN A 340 3.12 -4.41 8.16
CA ASN A 340 2.93 -4.98 6.83
C ASN A 340 4.26 -5.09 6.09
N GLU A 341 4.33 -6.06 5.19
CA GLU A 341 5.42 -6.27 4.26
C GLU A 341 4.95 -5.96 2.83
N PHE A 342 5.61 -5.00 2.17
CA PHE A 342 5.43 -4.65 0.77
C PHE A 342 6.64 -5.19 0.00
N VAL A 343 6.43 -6.28 -0.74
CA VAL A 343 7.49 -7.00 -1.46
C VAL A 343 7.49 -6.56 -2.90
N ASP A 344 8.59 -5.93 -3.32
CA ASP A 344 8.85 -5.47 -4.68
C ASP A 344 7.67 -4.74 -5.35
N PRO A 345 7.09 -3.72 -4.69
CA PRO A 345 6.03 -2.94 -5.31
C PRO A 345 6.55 -2.31 -6.60
N HIS A 346 5.83 -2.49 -7.73
CA HIS A 346 6.24 -1.95 -9.03
C HIS A 346 6.07 -0.43 -9.08
N GLU A 347 5.03 0.09 -8.42
CA GLU A 347 4.75 1.50 -8.27
C GLU A 347 4.91 1.95 -6.81
N ASN A 348 4.77 3.24 -6.55
CA ASN A 348 4.83 3.81 -5.21
C ASN A 348 3.67 3.31 -4.30
N LEU A 349 3.81 3.41 -2.97
CA LEU A 349 2.73 3.03 -2.06
C LEU A 349 1.49 3.92 -2.22
N THR A 350 1.68 5.22 -2.51
CA THR A 350 0.57 6.13 -2.76
C THR A 350 0.76 6.89 -4.07
N TYR A 351 -0.35 7.12 -4.82
CA TYR A 351 -0.32 8.00 -6.00
C TYR A 351 -0.76 9.42 -5.63
N TYR A 352 -2.01 9.62 -5.15
CA TYR A 352 -2.48 10.93 -4.71
C TYR A 352 -2.12 11.24 -3.26
N GLY A 353 -2.43 10.36 -2.33
CA GLY A 353 -2.01 10.45 -0.94
C GLY A 353 -3.12 10.38 0.10
N ILE A 354 -2.72 10.54 1.36
CA ILE A 354 -3.60 10.45 2.52
C ILE A 354 -3.79 11.84 3.10
N ARG A 355 -5.03 12.25 3.39
CA ARG A 355 -5.39 13.58 3.86
C ARG A 355 -6.14 13.52 5.18
N VAL A 356 -5.53 14.03 6.22
CA VAL A 356 -6.19 14.31 7.51
C VAL A 356 -6.82 15.68 7.41
N GLN A 357 -8.15 15.75 7.36
CA GLN A 357 -8.87 16.99 7.03
C GLN A 357 -9.21 17.87 8.25
N GLU A 358 -9.11 17.32 9.45
CA GLU A 358 -9.46 17.98 10.71
C GLU A 358 -8.45 17.64 11.82
N VAL A 359 -8.67 18.15 13.02
CA VAL A 359 -7.75 17.95 14.16
C VAL A 359 -7.80 16.53 14.74
N GLY A 360 -8.97 15.89 14.73
CA GLY A 360 -9.22 14.62 15.45
C GLY A 360 -8.67 13.34 14.83
N PRO A 361 -8.63 13.18 13.49
CA PRO A 361 -8.19 11.95 12.88
C PRO A 361 -6.69 11.68 13.10
N LYS A 362 -6.33 10.38 13.13
CA LYS A 362 -4.93 9.92 13.25
C LYS A 362 -4.55 8.94 12.15
N ILE A 363 -3.28 9.01 11.76
CA ILE A 363 -2.61 8.03 10.91
C ILE A 363 -1.47 7.41 11.70
N LEU A 364 -1.45 6.08 11.75
CA LEU A 364 -0.33 5.29 12.26
C LEU A 364 0.25 4.48 11.10
N PHE A 365 1.48 4.79 10.70
CA PHE A 365 2.24 4.03 9.73
C PHE A 365 3.47 3.47 10.44
N THR A 366 3.34 2.25 10.97
CA THR A 366 4.31 1.74 11.94
C THR A 366 4.77 0.32 11.63
N ASN A 367 6.03 0.01 11.94
CA ASN A 367 6.62 -1.33 11.82
C ASN A 367 6.53 -1.95 10.42
N ASN A 368 6.30 -1.17 9.37
CA ASN A 368 6.19 -1.68 8.01
C ASN A 368 7.56 -1.86 7.37
N GLN A 369 7.63 -2.81 6.44
CA GLN A 369 8.80 -3.04 5.60
C GLN A 369 8.41 -2.89 4.13
N SER A 370 9.24 -2.19 3.35
CA SER A 370 9.11 -2.12 1.90
C SER A 370 10.47 -2.27 1.25
N THR A 371 10.59 -3.15 0.28
CA THR A 371 11.86 -3.48 -0.39
C THR A 371 12.24 -2.47 -1.46
N SER A 372 11.26 -1.72 -2.00
CA SER A 372 11.43 -0.69 -3.03
C SER A 372 10.22 0.26 -3.07
N ASN A 373 10.28 1.33 -3.86
CA ASN A 373 9.16 2.22 -4.23
C ASN A 373 8.25 2.65 -3.06
N SER A 374 8.86 3.05 -1.94
CA SER A 374 8.14 3.37 -0.69
C SER A 374 7.51 4.77 -0.67
N ALA A 375 7.19 5.40 -1.81
CA ALA A 375 6.65 6.75 -1.80
C ALA A 375 5.31 6.83 -1.06
N LEU A 376 5.28 7.70 -0.07
CA LEU A 376 4.15 7.95 0.79
C LEU A 376 3.90 9.46 0.88
N SER A 377 2.71 9.91 0.50
CA SER A 377 2.30 11.31 0.59
C SER A 377 1.19 11.46 1.63
N ILE A 378 1.40 12.31 2.63
CA ILE A 378 0.41 12.56 3.68
C ILE A 378 0.29 14.07 3.91
N SER A 379 -0.94 14.58 3.87
CA SER A 379 -1.25 15.97 4.20
C SER A 379 -2.14 16.04 5.44
N ALA A 380 -1.78 16.87 6.40
CA ALA A 380 -2.55 17.08 7.61
C ALA A 380 -3.06 18.54 7.67
N TYR A 381 -4.38 18.66 7.75
CA TYR A 381 -5.09 19.92 7.86
C TYR A 381 -5.79 19.96 9.23
N GLY A 382 -5.74 21.07 9.91
CA GLY A 382 -6.38 21.23 11.21
C GLY A 382 -5.60 22.21 12.07
N ASP A 383 -6.20 23.37 12.33
CA ASP A 383 -5.57 24.42 13.15
C ASP A 383 -5.51 24.00 14.62
N ASN A 384 -4.35 24.29 15.24
CA ASN A 384 -4.14 24.11 16.68
C ASN A 384 -4.32 22.64 17.19
N ALA A 385 -3.90 21.66 16.40
CA ALA A 385 -3.83 20.28 16.86
C ALA A 385 -2.94 20.18 18.11
N THR A 386 -3.44 19.53 19.18
CA THR A 386 -2.67 19.37 20.42
C THR A 386 -1.86 18.08 20.46
N GLU A 387 -2.21 17.12 19.59
CA GLU A 387 -1.55 15.82 19.48
C GLU A 387 -1.00 15.57 18.07
N ASP A 388 -0.06 14.65 17.96
CA ASP A 388 0.47 14.25 16.65
C ASP A 388 -0.62 13.54 15.83
N GLN A 389 -0.86 14.05 14.63
CA GLN A 389 -1.87 13.53 13.71
C GLN A 389 -1.33 12.40 12.84
N VAL A 390 -0.05 12.46 12.52
CA VAL A 390 0.63 11.50 11.68
C VAL A 390 1.85 10.95 12.41
N ILE A 391 1.87 9.65 12.59
CA ILE A 391 2.93 8.92 13.29
C ILE A 391 3.53 7.89 12.35
N ILE A 392 4.84 8.03 12.06
CA ILE A 392 5.62 7.14 11.20
C ILE A 392 6.77 6.60 12.05
N GLU A 393 6.64 5.35 12.54
CA GLU A 393 7.61 4.81 13.49
C GLU A 393 8.05 3.37 13.16
N ASN A 394 9.33 3.07 13.40
CA ASN A 394 9.92 1.73 13.30
C ASN A 394 9.78 1.09 11.91
N ASN A 395 9.70 1.87 10.83
CA ASN A 395 9.60 1.32 9.50
C ASN A 395 10.98 1.10 8.87
N GLN A 396 11.05 0.14 7.93
CA GLN A 396 12.20 -0.05 7.05
C GLN A 396 11.73 0.17 5.60
N LEU A 397 12.10 1.32 5.03
CA LEU A 397 11.58 1.76 3.73
C LEU A 397 12.72 2.00 2.75
N ALA A 398 12.63 1.38 1.57
CA ALA A 398 13.64 1.48 0.55
C ALA A 398 13.13 2.19 -0.72
N GLY A 399 14.00 3.06 -1.26
CA GLY A 399 13.95 3.58 -2.63
C GLY A 399 12.73 4.41 -3.02
N SER A 400 12.47 5.62 -2.46
CA SER A 400 11.60 6.63 -3.06
C SER A 400 11.53 7.90 -2.19
N TYR A 401 10.34 8.37 -1.80
CA TYR A 401 10.19 9.56 -0.96
C TYR A 401 9.03 9.43 0.03
N ILE A 402 9.13 10.18 1.12
CA ILE A 402 8.01 10.45 2.01
C ILE A 402 7.78 11.95 2.03
N TYR A 403 6.56 12.35 1.72
CA TYR A 403 6.14 13.75 1.71
C TYR A 403 5.07 14.00 2.77
N LEU A 404 5.40 14.80 3.78
CA LEU A 404 4.51 15.23 4.85
C LEU A 404 4.23 16.72 4.70
N SER A 405 2.98 17.10 4.60
CA SER A 405 2.58 18.49 4.38
C SER A 405 1.52 18.94 5.36
N GLY A 406 1.76 20.04 6.04
CA GLY A 406 0.71 20.84 6.67
C GLY A 406 0.13 21.85 5.70
N SER A 407 -0.92 22.58 6.07
CA SER A 407 -1.51 23.63 5.23
C SER A 407 -1.11 25.04 5.66
N GLY A 408 -0.05 25.16 6.43
CA GLY A 408 0.50 26.44 6.93
C GLY A 408 1.28 26.26 8.24
N ALA A 409 1.93 27.30 8.71
CA ALA A 409 2.77 27.24 9.91
C ALA A 409 2.01 26.90 11.22
N THR A 410 0.69 26.82 11.17
CA THR A 410 -0.18 26.48 12.31
C THR A 410 -0.92 25.16 12.15
N GLN A 411 -0.61 24.39 11.12
CA GLN A 411 -1.32 23.15 10.79
C GLN A 411 -0.35 22.00 10.56
N GLY A 412 -0.81 20.78 10.90
CA GLY A 412 -0.06 19.56 10.70
C GLY A 412 0.98 19.29 11.79
N ARG A 413 0.77 18.20 12.51
CA ARG A 413 1.72 17.70 13.53
C ARG A 413 2.16 16.30 13.16
N PHE A 414 3.49 16.15 13.02
CA PHE A 414 4.11 14.94 12.51
C PHE A 414 5.11 14.37 13.52
N ARG A 415 5.12 13.07 13.68
CA ARG A 415 6.14 12.34 14.43
C ARG A 415 6.74 11.25 13.57
N VAL A 416 8.04 11.37 13.29
CA VAL A 416 8.80 10.42 12.48
C VAL A 416 9.95 9.90 13.32
N LYS A 417 9.86 8.63 13.75
CA LYS A 417 10.77 8.13 14.76
C LYS A 417 11.26 6.71 14.49
N ASP A 418 12.56 6.47 14.77
CA ASP A 418 13.18 5.14 14.75
C ASP A 418 13.00 4.39 13.41
N ASN A 419 12.95 5.11 12.27
CA ASN A 419 12.83 4.52 10.94
C ASN A 419 14.20 4.33 10.27
N ILE A 420 14.27 3.40 9.34
CA ILE A 420 15.38 3.24 8.39
C ILE A 420 14.89 3.62 6.99
N PHE A 421 15.47 4.67 6.43
CA PHE A 421 15.23 5.19 5.08
C PHE A 421 16.45 4.89 4.21
N ASP A 422 16.37 3.85 3.37
CA ASP A 422 17.45 3.42 2.48
C ASP A 422 17.16 3.85 1.04
N GLY A 423 17.88 4.83 0.53
CA GLY A 423 17.56 5.48 -0.74
C GLY A 423 16.27 6.30 -0.74
N THR A 424 15.62 6.45 0.41
CA THR A 424 14.35 7.17 0.60
C THR A 424 14.63 8.52 1.27
N TYR A 425 14.10 9.61 0.73
CA TYR A 425 14.19 10.92 1.37
C TYR A 425 12.86 11.32 2.04
N LEU A 426 12.97 12.13 3.08
CA LEU A 426 11.82 12.70 3.79
C LEU A 426 11.72 14.21 3.49
N THR A 427 10.56 14.65 3.05
CA THR A 427 10.21 16.07 3.00
C THR A 427 9.12 16.38 4.00
N VAL A 428 9.35 17.39 4.85
CA VAL A 428 8.33 17.96 5.73
C VAL A 428 8.11 19.41 5.31
N SER A 429 6.88 19.76 4.97
CA SER A 429 6.52 21.08 4.46
C SER A 429 5.39 21.71 5.27
N SER A 430 5.52 23.00 5.57
CA SER A 430 4.47 23.85 6.17
C SER A 430 3.84 23.24 7.43
N ALA A 431 4.66 22.65 8.32
CA ALA A 431 4.21 21.97 9.52
C ALA A 431 4.23 22.89 10.75
N GLU A 432 3.18 22.84 11.57
CA GLU A 432 3.17 23.50 12.89
C GLU A 432 4.23 22.91 13.81
N LYS A 433 4.35 21.57 13.79
CA LYS A 433 5.34 20.84 14.56
C LYS A 433 5.72 19.53 13.89
N ALA A 434 7.02 19.27 13.80
CA ALA A 434 7.51 17.97 13.39
C ALA A 434 8.60 17.49 14.37
N LEU A 435 8.47 16.27 14.88
CA LEU A 435 9.53 15.59 15.62
C LEU A 435 10.13 14.50 14.73
N ILE A 436 11.40 14.65 14.38
CA ILE A 436 12.15 13.71 13.55
C ILE A 436 13.29 13.19 14.42
N LYS A 437 13.14 11.96 14.95
CA LYS A 437 14.04 11.45 15.99
C LYS A 437 14.46 10.00 15.77
N GLY A 438 15.75 9.72 15.98
CA GLY A 438 16.28 8.35 15.99
C GLY A 438 16.26 7.65 14.62
N ASN A 439 16.05 8.39 13.51
CA ASN A 439 15.99 7.79 12.19
C ASN A 439 17.38 7.63 11.58
N THR A 440 17.50 6.64 10.70
CA THR A 440 18.67 6.45 9.83
C THR A 440 18.30 6.76 8.39
N PHE A 441 18.91 7.78 7.81
CA PHE A 441 18.85 8.13 6.39
C PHE A 441 20.16 7.72 5.73
N LYS A 442 20.11 6.85 4.75
CA LYS A 442 21.30 6.34 4.05
C LYS A 442 21.07 6.14 2.56
N ASN A 443 22.15 6.25 1.78
CA ASN A 443 22.15 6.02 0.34
C ASN A 443 21.13 6.89 -0.44
N ASN A 444 20.74 8.05 0.09
CA ASN A 444 19.75 8.91 -0.53
C ASN A 444 20.25 9.47 -1.88
N ASN A 445 19.42 9.40 -2.91
CA ASN A 445 19.77 9.91 -4.25
C ASN A 445 19.70 11.44 -4.35
N SER A 446 19.06 12.10 -3.39
CA SER A 446 18.90 13.55 -3.25
C SER A 446 19.22 13.93 -1.80
N SER A 447 18.52 14.90 -1.22
CA SER A 447 18.66 15.22 0.21
C SER A 447 18.07 14.08 1.07
N GLY A 448 18.66 13.79 2.24
CA GLY A 448 18.10 12.83 3.18
C GLY A 448 16.81 13.35 3.80
N LEU A 449 16.86 14.60 4.30
CA LEU A 449 15.74 15.33 4.90
C LEU A 449 15.62 16.71 4.28
N ASN A 450 14.41 17.08 3.84
CA ASN A 450 14.06 18.44 3.43
C ASN A 450 13.05 19.04 4.40
N LEU A 451 13.38 20.17 4.99
CA LEU A 451 12.51 20.99 5.83
C LEU A 451 12.10 22.25 5.07
N SER A 452 10.82 22.44 4.85
CA SER A 452 10.32 23.60 4.11
C SER A 452 9.28 24.37 4.91
N SER A 453 9.68 25.51 5.49
CA SER A 453 8.81 26.38 6.26
C SER A 453 8.14 25.66 7.44
N THR A 454 8.95 25.05 8.32
CA THR A 454 8.51 24.17 9.41
C THR A 454 8.96 24.66 10.78
N HIS A 455 8.33 24.11 11.84
CA HIS A 455 8.88 24.10 13.20
C HIS A 455 9.27 22.66 13.55
N ALA A 456 10.40 22.21 13.02
CA ALA A 456 10.89 20.86 13.23
C ALA A 456 11.93 20.78 14.36
N VAL A 457 11.86 19.68 15.11
CA VAL A 457 12.96 19.23 15.98
C VAL A 457 13.54 17.96 15.36
N VAL A 458 14.79 18.05 14.92
CA VAL A 458 15.54 16.96 14.29
C VAL A 458 16.63 16.54 15.26
N GLU A 459 16.46 15.37 15.89
CA GLU A 459 17.39 14.96 16.95
C GLU A 459 17.69 13.46 16.91
N GLU A 460 18.91 13.11 17.29
CA GLU A 460 19.37 11.71 17.42
C GLU A 460 19.25 10.91 16.10
N ASN A 461 19.28 11.57 14.93
CA ASN A 461 19.24 10.89 13.64
C ASN A 461 20.65 10.69 13.07
N THR A 462 20.77 9.71 12.17
CA THR A 462 21.96 9.49 11.36
C THR A 462 21.66 9.79 9.89
N PHE A 463 22.43 10.68 9.25
CA PHE A 463 22.40 10.99 7.83
C PHE A 463 23.73 10.58 7.21
N GLN A 464 23.74 9.52 6.41
CA GLN A 464 25.00 8.96 5.92
C GLN A 464 24.97 8.52 4.47
N ASP A 465 26.12 8.66 3.81
CA ASP A 465 26.41 8.08 2.49
C ASP A 465 25.43 8.52 1.38
N GLY A 466 24.77 9.67 1.53
CA GLY A 466 23.86 10.24 0.54
C GLY A 466 24.58 10.84 -0.67
N GLN A 467 23.94 10.81 -1.84
CA GLN A 467 24.46 11.44 -3.05
C GLN A 467 24.29 12.96 -3.05
N GLY A 468 23.28 13.46 -2.34
CA GLY A 468 22.98 14.88 -2.15
C GLY A 468 23.26 15.36 -0.73
N THR A 469 22.51 16.36 -0.30
CA THR A 469 22.62 16.96 1.03
C THR A 469 22.07 16.02 2.12
N GLY A 470 22.70 15.98 3.29
CA GLY A 470 22.15 15.26 4.44
C GLY A 470 20.82 15.89 4.90
N ILE A 471 20.84 17.18 5.28
CA ILE A 471 19.66 17.95 5.69
C ILE A 471 19.58 19.26 4.89
N GLU A 472 18.46 19.52 4.24
CA GLU A 472 18.18 20.80 3.57
C GLU A 472 17.10 21.56 4.33
N VAL A 473 17.37 22.85 4.60
CA VAL A 473 16.44 23.76 5.30
C VAL A 473 16.12 24.93 4.39
N TYR A 474 14.84 25.12 4.13
CA TYR A 474 14.31 26.20 3.32
C TYR A 474 13.15 26.89 4.05
N ALA A 475 13.03 28.20 3.94
CA ALA A 475 11.82 28.91 4.31
C ALA A 475 11.47 29.96 3.25
N SER A 476 10.19 30.14 2.96
CA SER A 476 9.73 31.23 2.09
C SER A 476 9.61 32.55 2.86
N PHE A 477 9.53 33.67 2.15
CA PHE A 477 9.38 34.99 2.73
C PHE A 477 8.25 35.12 3.77
N ASP A 478 7.12 34.45 3.54
CA ASP A 478 5.96 34.51 4.43
C ASP A 478 6.16 33.72 5.74
N TYR A 479 7.21 32.89 5.82
CA TYR A 479 7.50 31.99 6.95
C TYR A 479 8.90 32.25 7.58
N GLN A 480 9.47 33.45 7.47
CA GLN A 480 10.79 33.78 8.04
C GLN A 480 10.86 33.64 9.57
N ALA A 481 9.73 33.62 10.27
CA ALA A 481 9.70 33.50 11.74
C ALA A 481 9.78 32.04 12.22
N VAL A 482 9.62 31.04 11.32
CA VAL A 482 9.73 29.63 11.71
C VAL A 482 11.19 29.26 11.93
N LYS A 483 11.45 28.46 12.95
CA LYS A 483 12.78 27.96 13.28
C LYS A 483 12.78 26.47 13.51
N ASP A 484 13.68 25.80 12.81
CA ASP A 484 13.97 24.40 13.04
C ASP A 484 15.11 24.25 14.04
N THR A 485 15.07 23.20 14.84
CA THR A 485 16.16 22.84 15.75
C THR A 485 16.78 21.53 15.31
N ILE A 486 18.05 21.54 14.98
CA ILE A 486 18.83 20.37 14.51
C ILE A 486 19.90 20.08 15.56
N ARG A 487 19.76 18.98 16.30
CA ARG A 487 20.67 18.67 17.40
C ARG A 487 20.88 17.18 17.62
N TYR A 488 22.05 16.84 18.14
CA TYR A 488 22.42 15.45 18.49
C TYR A 488 22.36 14.49 17.31
N ASN A 489 22.52 14.98 16.07
CA ASN A 489 22.54 14.14 14.88
C ASN A 489 23.98 13.81 14.47
N THR A 490 24.14 12.67 13.79
CA THR A 490 25.36 12.33 13.05
C THR A 490 25.12 12.56 11.57
N ILE A 491 25.92 13.41 10.92
CA ILE A 491 25.77 13.82 9.52
C ILE A 491 27.09 13.62 8.82
N THR A 492 27.24 12.53 8.07
CA THR A 492 28.54 12.11 7.52
C THR A 492 28.44 11.46 6.15
N GLY A 493 29.50 11.57 5.33
CA GLY A 493 29.58 10.89 4.03
C GLY A 493 28.59 11.37 2.96
N ASN A 494 27.87 12.47 3.20
CA ASN A 494 26.90 12.99 2.26
C ASN A 494 27.57 13.77 1.11
N ASN A 495 26.80 14.09 0.06
CA ASN A 495 27.27 14.68 -1.17
C ASN A 495 28.29 13.78 -1.92
N SER A 496 28.04 12.48 -2.00
CA SER A 496 28.96 11.58 -2.72
C SER A 496 29.06 11.88 -4.23
N ASN A 497 28.11 12.62 -4.80
CA ASN A 497 28.19 13.17 -6.16
C ASN A 497 29.23 14.28 -6.33
N ASN A 498 29.77 14.81 -5.22
CA ASN A 498 30.76 15.87 -5.21
C ASN A 498 30.28 17.16 -5.93
N ASP A 499 29.04 17.53 -5.68
CA ASP A 499 28.41 18.73 -6.24
C ASP A 499 28.56 19.92 -5.27
N ASN A 500 28.98 21.08 -5.81
CA ASN A 500 29.18 22.29 -5.03
C ASN A 500 27.89 22.87 -4.40
N TYR A 501 26.72 22.40 -4.82
CA TYR A 501 25.44 22.84 -4.26
C TYR A 501 25.01 22.04 -3.02
N TYR A 502 25.64 20.89 -2.76
CA TYR A 502 25.30 20.01 -1.65
C TYR A 502 26.32 20.06 -0.51
N ALA A 503 25.87 19.74 0.69
CA ALA A 503 26.67 19.73 1.91
C ALA A 503 26.15 18.67 2.90
N GLY A 504 26.75 18.55 4.07
CA GLY A 504 26.12 17.85 5.20
C GLY A 504 24.77 18.52 5.54
N ILE A 505 24.79 19.84 5.73
CA ILE A 505 23.58 20.67 5.91
C ILE A 505 23.61 21.83 4.91
N THR A 506 22.52 22.03 4.17
CA THR A 506 22.34 23.19 3.26
C THR A 506 21.18 24.05 3.75
N ILE A 507 21.40 25.36 3.90
CA ILE A 507 20.39 26.35 4.26
C ILE A 507 20.15 27.26 3.06
N SER A 508 18.86 27.45 2.70
CA SER A 508 18.47 28.24 1.53
C SER A 508 17.41 29.28 1.86
N GLU A 509 17.37 30.35 1.09
CA GLU A 509 16.41 31.47 1.16
C GLU A 509 16.32 32.06 2.58
N TYR A 510 15.17 31.96 3.23
CA TYR A 510 14.92 32.49 4.59
C TYR A 510 15.08 31.41 5.68
N GLY A 511 15.62 30.23 5.36
CA GLY A 511 15.92 29.21 6.36
C GLY A 511 16.77 29.78 7.51
N ASN A 512 16.38 29.50 8.75
CA ASN A 512 17.06 29.99 9.94
C ASN A 512 17.07 28.96 11.07
N PRO A 513 17.69 27.78 10.83
CA PRO A 513 17.75 26.72 11.83
C PRO A 513 18.74 27.07 12.95
N VAL A 514 18.52 26.49 14.12
CA VAL A 514 19.52 26.36 15.18
C VAL A 514 20.17 25.00 15.08
N ILE A 515 21.49 24.94 14.93
CA ILE A 515 22.24 23.69 14.65
C ILE A 515 23.26 23.49 15.78
N TRP A 516 22.89 22.69 16.80
CA TRP A 516 23.71 22.52 17.99
C TRP A 516 23.96 21.05 18.31
N TYR A 517 25.15 20.72 18.85
CA TYR A 517 25.50 19.41 19.40
C TYR A 517 25.36 18.26 18.37
N ASN A 518 25.65 18.54 17.10
CA ASN A 518 25.69 17.50 16.06
C ASN A 518 27.16 17.13 15.79
N ASP A 519 27.33 15.90 15.33
CA ASP A 519 28.57 15.44 14.72
C ASP A 519 28.44 15.61 13.19
N ILE A 520 29.11 16.63 12.62
CA ILE A 520 29.03 16.99 11.20
C ILE A 520 30.42 16.86 10.60
N TYR A 521 30.67 15.76 9.87
CA TYR A 521 32.04 15.45 9.43
C TYR A 521 32.08 14.57 8.19
N ASP A 522 33.21 14.63 7.48
CA ASP A 522 33.49 13.81 6.30
C ASP A 522 32.44 13.91 5.19
N ASN A 523 31.61 14.96 5.17
CA ASN A 523 30.76 15.26 4.03
C ASN A 523 31.65 15.82 2.90
N ASN A 524 31.36 15.43 1.65
CA ASN A 524 32.14 15.95 0.53
C ASN A 524 31.93 17.46 0.41
N ILE A 525 32.94 18.18 -0.04
CA ILE A 525 33.06 19.63 -0.22
C ILE A 525 32.76 20.40 1.09
N TYR A 526 31.53 20.47 1.58
CA TYR A 526 31.15 21.26 2.76
C TYR A 526 30.43 20.44 3.82
N GLU A 527 30.69 20.76 5.09
CA GLU A 527 29.91 20.30 6.24
C GLU A 527 28.61 21.10 6.38
N ILE A 528 28.70 22.42 6.25
CA ILE A 528 27.54 23.32 6.16
C ILE A 528 27.72 24.25 4.94
N ARG A 529 26.59 24.51 4.26
CA ARG A 529 26.46 25.51 3.23
C ARG A 529 25.32 26.48 3.55
N ASN A 530 25.61 27.73 3.86
CA ASN A 530 24.63 28.79 4.01
C ASN A 530 24.47 29.57 2.70
N ASN A 531 23.34 29.37 2.02
CA ASN A 531 22.96 30.16 0.83
C ASN A 531 21.95 31.27 1.17
N SER A 532 21.65 31.51 2.45
CA SER A 532 20.79 32.62 2.86
C SER A 532 21.51 33.96 2.75
N THR A 533 20.88 34.91 2.07
CA THR A 533 21.35 36.29 1.97
C THR A 533 20.83 37.16 3.11
N VAL A 534 20.04 36.61 4.03
CA VAL A 534 19.36 37.39 5.09
C VAL A 534 19.61 36.85 6.50
N ASN A 535 20.05 35.59 6.66
CA ASN A 535 20.22 34.97 7.97
C ASN A 535 21.67 34.58 8.25
N ASP A 536 22.16 34.98 9.40
CA ASP A 536 23.32 34.37 10.04
C ASP A 536 22.86 33.09 10.75
N ILE A 537 23.61 32.02 10.62
CA ILE A 537 23.23 30.70 11.13
C ILE A 537 23.92 30.39 12.43
N ASP A 538 23.16 30.02 13.45
CA ASP A 538 23.67 29.57 14.73
C ASP A 538 24.01 28.07 14.69
N ALA A 539 25.30 27.79 14.45
CA ALA A 539 25.83 26.42 14.36
C ALA A 539 26.89 26.17 15.46
N ARG A 540 26.63 26.68 16.66
CA ARG A 540 27.55 26.53 17.80
C ARG A 540 27.53 25.10 18.36
N PHE A 541 28.60 24.74 19.08
CA PHE A 541 28.69 23.51 19.86
C PHE A 541 28.58 22.22 19.05
N ASN A 542 28.93 22.22 17.77
CA ASN A 542 29.01 21.00 16.96
C ASN A 542 30.44 20.47 16.94
N TRP A 543 30.59 19.17 16.70
CA TRP A 543 31.86 18.58 16.29
C TRP A 543 31.95 18.53 14.77
N TRP A 544 33.08 18.96 14.23
CA TRP A 544 33.27 19.20 12.80
C TRP A 544 34.22 18.18 12.14
N GLY A 545 34.53 17.08 12.82
CA GLY A 545 35.56 16.14 12.41
C GLY A 545 36.97 16.64 12.78
N GLU A 546 37.95 15.75 12.82
CA GLU A 546 39.30 16.06 13.28
C GLU A 546 39.98 17.17 12.46
N ALA A 547 39.84 17.12 11.13
CA ALA A 547 40.53 18.09 10.24
C ALA A 547 39.95 19.51 10.36
N THR A 548 38.65 19.66 10.35
CA THR A 548 37.97 20.96 10.46
C THR A 548 38.11 21.53 11.88
N THR A 549 38.02 20.70 12.91
CA THR A 549 38.29 21.12 14.30
C THR A 549 39.71 21.62 14.45
N ALA A 550 40.71 20.92 13.89
CA ALA A 550 42.10 21.41 13.93
C ALA A 550 42.30 22.72 13.18
N GLU A 551 41.57 23.00 12.10
CA GLU A 551 41.58 24.29 11.40
C GLU A 551 41.01 25.39 12.30
N MET A 552 39.91 25.12 13.01
CA MET A 552 39.33 26.06 14.00
C MET A 552 40.29 26.34 15.18
N ASP A 553 40.91 25.29 15.71
CA ASP A 553 41.89 25.39 16.83
C ASP A 553 43.14 26.17 16.48
N ALA A 554 43.46 26.31 15.18
CA ALA A 554 44.62 27.10 14.75
C ALA A 554 44.49 28.61 15.04
N GLY A 555 43.35 29.08 15.53
CA GLY A 555 43.12 30.47 15.99
C GLY A 555 42.63 31.41 14.90
N ASP A 556 42.64 32.73 15.23
CA ASP A 556 42.16 33.81 14.39
C ASP A 556 40.66 33.75 14.02
N ASN A 557 39.84 33.10 14.84
CA ASN A 557 38.38 32.98 14.66
C ASN A 557 37.64 34.29 15.05
N PRO A 558 36.50 34.63 14.38
CA PRO A 558 35.95 33.94 13.24
C PRO A 558 36.76 34.16 11.95
N LYS A 559 36.86 33.13 11.12
CA LYS A 559 37.60 33.15 9.86
C LYS A 559 36.91 32.24 8.82
N ASP A 560 37.37 32.32 7.57
CA ASP A 560 37.02 31.35 6.54
C ASP A 560 37.47 29.95 6.96
N ILE A 561 36.51 29.02 7.02
CA ILE A 561 36.73 27.60 7.34
C ILE A 561 36.46 26.75 6.08
N THR A 562 37.45 26.02 5.60
CA THR A 562 37.42 25.28 4.34
C THR A 562 36.16 24.46 4.12
N LYS A 563 35.55 23.93 5.18
CA LYS A 563 34.36 23.06 5.15
C LYS A 563 33.04 23.80 5.45
N ILE A 564 33.06 25.11 5.60
CA ILE A 564 31.90 25.97 5.82
C ILE A 564 31.82 26.96 4.66
N TYR A 565 30.70 26.92 3.91
CA TYR A 565 30.45 27.90 2.86
C TYR A 565 29.48 28.96 3.36
N ASP A 566 29.93 30.24 3.45
CA ASP A 566 29.15 31.35 4.00
C ASP A 566 29.65 32.72 3.49
N TYR A 567 29.46 33.78 4.29
CA TYR A 567 29.91 35.13 4.02
C TYR A 567 31.40 35.23 3.62
N TYR A 568 32.26 34.38 4.15
CA TYR A 568 33.70 34.42 3.85
C TYR A 568 34.03 33.94 2.45
N ASP A 569 33.18 33.08 1.84
CA ASP A 569 33.28 32.67 0.44
C ASP A 569 32.52 33.61 -0.50
N ASP A 570 31.34 34.09 -0.07
CA ASP A 570 30.51 35.05 -0.82
C ASP A 570 29.91 36.09 0.12
N ASN A 571 30.41 37.32 0.07
CA ASN A 571 30.03 38.39 0.96
C ASN A 571 28.58 38.91 0.84
N THR A 572 27.77 38.28 0.00
CA THR A 572 26.32 38.51 -0.08
C THR A 572 25.52 37.58 0.82
N LEU A 573 26.17 36.60 1.43
CA LEU A 573 25.55 35.59 2.29
C LEU A 573 25.69 35.94 3.77
N GLY A 574 24.88 35.35 4.61
CA GLY A 574 25.04 35.41 6.07
C GLY A 574 26.18 34.52 6.55
N THR A 575 26.68 34.82 7.75
CA THR A 575 27.75 34.05 8.41
C THR A 575 27.21 32.75 9.02
N VAL A 576 28.13 31.79 9.24
CA VAL A 576 27.87 30.60 10.08
C VAL A 576 28.64 30.76 11.38
N ASN A 577 27.94 30.93 12.49
CA ASN A 577 28.55 30.99 13.82
C ASN A 577 28.86 29.57 14.32
N TYR A 578 30.12 29.17 14.25
CA TYR A 578 30.61 27.86 14.67
C TYR A 578 31.29 27.85 16.05
N ALA A 579 31.12 28.91 16.83
CA ALA A 579 31.82 29.08 18.12
C ALA A 579 31.50 27.96 19.12
N GLY A 580 32.42 27.70 20.04
CA GLY A 580 32.24 26.66 21.05
C GLY A 580 32.21 25.24 20.51
N TRP A 581 32.89 24.98 19.38
CA TRP A 581 32.95 23.64 18.77
C TRP A 581 33.48 22.59 19.76
N LEU A 582 32.98 21.36 19.62
CA LEU A 582 33.37 20.23 20.44
C LEU A 582 34.73 19.65 19.99
N SER A 583 35.50 19.12 20.93
CA SER A 583 36.81 18.53 20.66
C SER A 583 36.75 17.09 20.14
N GLU A 584 35.63 16.41 20.34
CA GLU A 584 35.42 15.02 19.93
C GLU A 584 33.93 14.77 19.62
N ALA A 585 33.66 13.72 18.83
CA ALA A 585 32.31 13.29 18.49
C ALA A 585 31.53 12.87 19.74
N GLY A 586 30.25 13.25 19.80
CA GLY A 586 29.40 12.95 20.96
C GLY A 586 29.94 13.52 22.28
N GLY A 587 30.86 14.49 22.19
CA GLY A 587 31.38 15.18 23.37
C GLY A 587 30.24 15.75 24.21
N ASP A 588 30.44 15.76 25.55
CA ASP A 588 29.44 16.34 26.43
C ASP A 588 29.20 17.79 26.02
N PRO A 589 27.95 18.15 25.68
CA PRO A 589 27.63 19.55 25.48
C PRO A 589 28.10 20.28 26.72
N PRO A 590 28.72 21.46 26.56
CA PRO A 590 28.85 22.35 27.71
C PRO A 590 27.43 22.45 28.28
N ASP A 591 27.31 22.22 29.57
CA ASP A 591 26.03 22.08 30.24
C ASP A 591 25.11 23.24 29.83
N ILE A 592 24.19 22.96 28.87
CA ILE A 592 23.28 23.97 28.31
C ILE A 592 22.22 24.42 29.31
N THR A 593 22.10 23.71 30.42
CA THR A 593 21.37 24.19 31.58
C THR A 593 21.98 25.52 32.07
N GLN A 594 23.17 25.89 31.57
CA GLN A 594 23.89 27.13 31.93
C GLN A 594 23.59 28.31 31.01
N LEU A 595 22.89 28.12 29.88
CA LEU A 595 22.46 29.24 29.04
C LEU A 595 21.13 29.79 29.54
N GLY A 596 21.18 30.67 30.52
CA GLY A 596 20.00 31.38 30.99
C GLY A 596 19.33 32.18 29.85
N THR A 597 18.02 32.17 29.83
CA THR A 597 17.22 33.01 28.94
C THR A 597 16.99 34.36 29.59
N VAL A 598 17.26 35.44 28.89
CA VAL A 598 16.98 36.81 29.35
C VAL A 598 15.98 37.45 28.40
N LEU A 599 14.82 37.85 28.92
CA LEU A 599 13.75 38.47 28.14
C LEU A 599 13.36 39.81 28.75
N PHE A 600 13.02 40.77 27.89
CA PHE A 600 12.27 41.95 28.34
C PHE A 600 10.78 41.60 28.38
N THR A 601 10.15 41.82 29.54
CA THR A 601 8.76 41.38 29.75
C THR A 601 7.91 42.55 30.30
N ASP A 602 6.59 42.38 30.23
CA ASP A 602 5.65 43.19 31.00
C ASP A 602 5.63 42.78 32.48
N SER A 603 4.80 43.44 33.27
CA SER A 603 4.64 43.13 34.71
C SER A 603 4.08 41.72 35.00
N GLU A 604 3.56 41.04 34.01
CA GLU A 604 3.01 39.69 34.09
C GLU A 604 3.99 38.63 33.57
N GLY A 605 5.17 39.06 33.09
CA GLY A 605 6.24 38.18 32.59
C GLY A 605 6.09 37.80 31.10
N THR A 606 5.18 38.44 30.36
CA THR A 606 5.05 38.24 28.92
C THR A 606 6.11 39.04 28.16
N GLU A 607 6.81 38.40 27.23
CA GLU A 607 7.85 39.07 26.40
C GLU A 607 7.26 40.23 25.60
N ILE A 608 7.94 41.38 25.67
CA ILE A 608 7.58 42.58 24.92
C ILE A 608 8.80 43.20 24.21
N LEU A 609 8.59 43.77 23.03
CA LEU A 609 9.62 44.37 22.21
C LEU A 609 9.74 45.90 22.42
N THR A 610 8.76 46.51 23.06
CA THR A 610 8.75 47.98 23.26
C THR A 610 8.13 48.32 24.61
N TYR A 611 8.75 49.28 25.34
CA TYR A 611 8.20 49.86 26.55
C TYR A 611 7.63 51.25 26.28
N PRO A 612 6.40 51.51 26.74
CA PRO A 612 5.86 52.88 26.75
C PRO A 612 6.71 53.80 27.60
N SER A 613 6.82 55.06 27.20
CA SER A 613 7.60 56.06 27.96
C SER A 613 7.02 56.28 29.37
N GLY A 614 7.83 56.05 30.39
CA GLY A 614 7.47 56.25 31.78
C GLY A 614 6.97 54.99 32.50
N GLU A 615 6.93 53.86 31.83
CA GLU A 615 6.66 52.55 32.43
C GLU A 615 7.93 51.92 33.00
N ASP A 616 7.75 51.02 33.97
CA ASP A 616 8.84 50.24 34.56
C ASP A 616 9.33 49.18 33.55
N LEU A 617 10.65 49.00 33.50
CA LEU A 617 11.27 47.96 32.72
C LEU A 617 11.37 46.69 33.53
N TYR A 618 10.84 45.59 32.98
CA TYR A 618 10.91 44.25 33.58
C TYR A 618 11.86 43.36 32.77
N VAL A 619 12.69 42.61 33.48
CA VAL A 619 13.60 41.62 32.90
C VAL A 619 13.29 40.27 33.55
N TYR A 620 12.95 39.32 32.73
CA TYR A 620 12.80 37.92 33.14
C TYR A 620 14.07 37.16 32.79
N VAL A 621 14.58 36.40 33.76
CA VAL A 621 15.71 35.50 33.57
C VAL A 621 15.31 34.10 34.00
N GLU A 622 15.50 33.13 33.13
CA GLU A 622 15.38 31.71 33.45
C GLU A 622 16.78 31.10 33.30
N ASP A 623 17.30 30.60 34.41
CA ASP A 623 18.66 30.04 34.49
C ASP A 623 18.65 28.91 35.55
N LEU A 624 18.49 27.67 35.08
CA LEU A 624 18.28 26.52 35.94
C LEU A 624 19.50 26.11 36.75
N ASP A 625 20.68 26.43 36.29
CA ASP A 625 21.93 26.11 37.00
C ASP A 625 22.31 27.14 38.08
N ARG A 626 21.64 28.29 38.06
CA ARG A 626 21.74 29.29 39.14
C ARG A 626 20.80 28.99 40.33
N ASN A 627 19.94 27.98 40.22
CA ASN A 627 19.14 27.51 41.33
C ASN A 627 19.92 26.45 42.14
N GLY A 628 20.88 26.93 42.92
CA GLY A 628 21.74 26.08 43.75
C GLY A 628 21.09 25.53 45.02
N ASP A 629 19.96 26.09 45.46
CA ASP A 629 19.18 25.63 46.62
C ASP A 629 17.69 25.83 46.37
N GLU A 630 16.98 24.73 46.06
CA GLU A 630 15.54 24.70 45.83
C GLU A 630 14.69 25.29 47.00
N ALA A 631 15.28 25.48 48.16
CA ALA A 631 14.61 25.98 49.38
C ALA A 631 14.84 27.46 49.64
N SER A 632 15.70 28.15 48.87
CA SER A 632 16.05 29.56 49.08
C SER A 632 15.82 30.44 47.84
N VAL A 633 15.50 31.70 48.06
CA VAL A 633 15.46 32.71 46.96
C VAL A 633 16.86 33.21 46.70
N GLU A 634 17.37 32.99 45.52
CA GLU A 634 18.68 33.41 45.07
C GLU A 634 18.59 34.73 44.26
N THR A 635 19.71 35.42 44.14
CA THR A 635 19.78 36.70 43.40
C THR A 635 20.81 36.58 42.29
N ILE A 636 20.46 37.12 41.12
CA ILE A 636 21.36 37.29 39.98
C ILE A 636 21.46 38.78 39.63
N GLU A 637 22.58 39.17 39.02
CA GLU A 637 22.77 40.53 38.52
C GLU A 637 22.59 40.55 37.01
N VAL A 638 21.76 41.46 36.54
CA VAL A 638 21.51 41.69 35.10
C VAL A 638 21.90 43.14 34.78
N THR A 639 22.73 43.31 33.77
CA THR A 639 23.05 44.64 33.26
C THR A 639 22.14 45.02 32.12
N VAL A 640 21.42 46.11 32.24
CA VAL A 640 20.59 46.68 31.17
C VAL A 640 21.22 47.95 30.68
N SER A 641 21.46 48.08 29.38
CA SER A 641 22.02 49.30 28.76
C SER A 641 21.12 49.78 27.62
N SER A 642 21.25 51.05 27.28
CA SER A 642 20.60 51.66 26.12
C SER A 642 21.65 52.28 25.20
N GLU A 643 21.27 52.69 23.99
CA GLU A 643 22.17 53.44 23.10
C GLU A 643 22.70 54.75 23.71
N THR A 644 21.96 55.33 24.65
CA THR A 644 22.38 56.58 25.37
C THR A 644 23.14 56.29 26.64
N GLU A 645 23.02 55.10 27.24
CA GLU A 645 23.73 54.64 28.42
C GLU A 645 24.37 53.27 28.15
N THR A 646 25.68 53.28 27.85
CA THR A 646 26.43 52.09 27.43
C THR A 646 27.08 51.33 28.59
N THR A 647 27.00 51.82 29.80
CA THR A 647 27.59 51.19 30.98
C THR A 647 26.61 50.52 31.91
N GLY A 648 25.29 50.65 31.66
CA GLY A 648 24.20 50.01 32.40
C GLY A 648 24.08 50.37 33.86
#